data_72c653b8fcc377e693efbedac81f93da
#
_entry.id   72c653b8fcc377e693efbedac81f93da
#
_cell.length_a   1.000
_cell.length_b   1.000
_cell.length_c   1.000
_cell.angle_alpha   90.00
_cell.angle_beta   90.00
_cell.angle_gamma   90.00
#
_symmetry.space_group_name_H-M   'P 1'
#
loop_
_entity.id
_entity.type
_entity.pdbx_description
1 polymer ?
#
loop_
_entity_poly.entity_id
_entity_poly.type
_entity_poly.pdbx_seq_one_letter_code
_entity_poly.pdbx_strand_id
1 'polypeptide(L)'
;MPYTHSDKSDVILHAPAPDVKTREKLEGGIRFRMQTEFEPAGDQPTAIAELSSGVLEGEHDQVLLGATGTGKTFTMAKIIEETQRPAIILAPNKTLAAQLYGEFKGFFPDNAVEYFVSYYDYYQPEAYVPRSDTYIEKESQINEQIDRMRHSATRALLERDDVIIVASVSCIYGIGSVETYGAMTQDLHVGKDYDQRKVIADLVAQQYRRNDQGFQRGAFRVRGDSLEIWPAHLEDRAWKLSFFGEELEAITEFDPLTGQKTDSFERIRIYANSHYVTPKPTMQQAVIGIKKELRQRLDQLVGESKLLEAQRLEQRTNFDLEMLEATGVCNGIENYSRYLTGRAPGEPPPTLFEFIPDNAIVFADESHVSVPQIGAMYKGDFRRKMTLAEHGFRLPSCMDNRPLKFEEWDAMRPQSVFVSATPAAWELEQSGGVFAEQVIRPTGLLDPVIEIRPVDTQVDDLLDEIRKVTADGYRVLCTTLTKRMAEDLTEYLHEQGIKVRYMHSDIDTIERIEILRDLRLGAFDVLIGINLLREGLDIPECGLVAILDADKEGFLRSETSLVQTIGRAARNAEGRVIMYADRVTGSMERAIGETNRRREKQMAYNLEHGITPATVKKNVDDILAGLYKGDVDMNRVTATIDPKAQGSNLKAVLEGLRNDMRKAAENLEFEEAARLRDEVKRLEAVDLAVSDDPLARQSAVEAASEAAVKSRGRSTAGRPGQRGGNVKRRGR
;
A
#
# COMPACT_ATOMS: atom_id res chain seq x y z
N MET A 1 0.44 3.68 40.64
CA MET A 1 1.20 2.84 41.56
C MET A 1 1.94 1.81 40.73
N PRO A 2 3.23 1.62 40.89
CA PRO A 2 3.94 0.57 40.14
C PRO A 2 3.44 -0.77 40.68
N TYR A 3 2.98 -1.63 39.81
CA TYR A 3 2.66 -3.02 40.13
C TYR A 3 3.94 -3.70 40.58
N THR A 4 4.02 -4.02 41.85
CA THR A 4 5.10 -4.84 42.40
C THR A 4 4.98 -6.23 41.78
N HIS A 5 6.03 -6.68 41.13
CA HIS A 5 6.18 -8.07 40.69
C HIS A 5 6.03 -8.96 41.96
N SER A 6 5.03 -9.82 41.99
CA SER A 6 5.04 -10.93 42.92
C SER A 6 6.09 -11.95 42.41
N ASP A 7 6.88 -12.54 43.29
CA ASP A 7 7.94 -13.52 42.98
C ASP A 7 7.42 -14.81 42.31
N LYS A 8 6.11 -14.96 42.18
CA LYS A 8 5.51 -15.96 41.31
C LYS A 8 5.21 -15.28 39.99
N SER A 9 5.96 -15.66 38.94
CA SER A 9 5.80 -15.10 37.60
C SER A 9 4.48 -15.56 37.01
N ASP A 10 3.41 -14.96 37.45
CA ASP A 10 2.15 -15.01 36.77
C ASP A 10 2.35 -14.44 35.35
N VAL A 11 1.87 -15.08 34.32
CA VAL A 11 1.74 -14.46 33.02
C VAL A 11 0.78 -13.29 33.17
N ILE A 12 1.29 -12.09 32.95
CA ILE A 12 0.54 -10.87 33.15
C ILE A 12 0.41 -10.20 31.81
N LEU A 13 -0.81 -9.88 31.40
CA LEU A 13 -1.06 -8.88 30.37
C LEU A 13 -0.65 -7.54 30.98
N HIS A 14 0.37 -6.91 30.40
CA HIS A 14 0.88 -5.65 30.93
C HIS A 14 -0.19 -4.56 30.88
N ALA A 15 -0.25 -3.73 31.94
CA ALA A 15 -1.02 -2.50 31.87
C ALA A 15 -0.41 -1.54 30.81
N PRO A 16 -1.22 -0.68 30.17
CA PRO A 16 -0.70 0.30 29.22
C PRO A 16 0.47 1.08 29.83
N ALA A 17 1.61 1.03 29.19
CA ALA A 17 2.76 1.81 29.62
C ALA A 17 2.55 3.28 29.17
N PRO A 18 2.92 4.27 29.98
CA PRO A 18 2.77 5.68 29.63
C PRO A 18 3.52 6.08 28.37
N ASP A 19 4.64 5.39 28.09
CA ASP A 19 5.46 5.61 26.91
C ASP A 19 5.97 4.27 26.37
N VAL A 20 5.31 3.79 25.31
CA VAL A 20 5.66 2.51 24.67
C VAL A 20 6.97 2.60 23.89
N LYS A 21 7.36 3.80 23.45
CA LYS A 21 8.60 4.04 22.71
C LYS A 21 9.86 3.85 23.55
N THR A 22 9.74 3.97 24.87
CA THR A 22 10.84 3.77 25.82
C THR A 22 10.90 2.36 26.41
N ARG A 23 10.00 1.45 26.01
CA ARG A 23 10.01 0.08 26.53
C ARG A 23 11.27 -0.68 26.08
N GLU A 24 11.71 -1.62 26.93
CA GLU A 24 12.82 -2.51 26.62
C GLU A 24 12.55 -3.27 25.31
N LYS A 25 13.48 -3.17 24.37
CA LYS A 25 13.46 -3.90 23.11
C LYS A 25 14.01 -5.31 23.33
N LEU A 26 13.18 -6.34 23.08
CA LEU A 26 13.56 -7.74 23.31
C LEU A 26 14.69 -8.19 22.40
N GLU A 27 14.60 -7.84 21.12
CA GLU A 27 15.58 -8.21 20.10
C GLU A 27 16.65 -7.13 19.89
N GLY A 28 16.43 -5.91 20.43
CA GLY A 28 17.30 -4.76 20.20
C GLY A 28 17.36 -4.36 18.74
N GLY A 29 18.55 -4.01 18.27
CA GLY A 29 18.75 -3.64 16.87
C GLY A 29 20.20 -3.87 16.46
N ILE A 30 20.41 -4.07 15.19
CA ILE A 30 21.73 -4.14 14.58
C ILE A 30 21.92 -2.91 13.70
N ARG A 31 23.21 -2.56 13.46
CA ARG A 31 23.51 -1.44 12.59
C ARG A 31 22.98 -1.68 11.18
N PHE A 32 22.36 -0.67 10.56
CA PHE A 32 22.04 -0.70 9.14
C PHE A 32 23.33 -0.81 8.33
N ARG A 33 23.41 -1.87 7.54
CA ARG A 33 24.53 -2.11 6.64
C ARG A 33 23.98 -2.54 5.28
N MET A 34 24.17 -1.65 4.32
CA MET A 34 23.69 -1.89 2.97
C MET A 34 24.58 -2.91 2.24
N GLN A 35 23.95 -3.93 1.69
CA GLN A 35 24.61 -4.88 0.79
C GLN A 35 24.31 -4.51 -0.65
N THR A 36 25.32 -4.09 -1.39
CA THR A 36 25.21 -3.68 -2.78
C THR A 36 26.54 -3.78 -3.51
N GLU A 37 26.48 -4.05 -4.81
CA GLU A 37 27.63 -4.00 -5.72
C GLU A 37 27.81 -2.61 -6.35
N PHE A 38 26.87 -1.67 -6.11
CA PHE A 38 26.85 -0.35 -6.72
C PHE A 38 27.50 0.68 -5.79
N GLU A 39 28.28 1.57 -6.38
CA GLU A 39 28.79 2.77 -5.73
C GLU A 39 27.96 3.99 -6.15
N PRO A 40 27.84 5.01 -5.27
CA PRO A 40 27.16 6.26 -5.63
C PRO A 40 27.81 6.93 -6.83
N ALA A 41 27.02 7.33 -7.82
CA ALA A 41 27.49 7.94 -9.05
C ALA A 41 26.58 9.10 -9.51
N GLY A 42 27.08 9.94 -10.41
CA GLY A 42 26.34 11.11 -10.88
C GLY A 42 26.11 12.14 -9.77
N ASP A 43 24.86 12.56 -9.61
CA ASP A 43 24.46 13.50 -8.55
C ASP A 43 24.24 12.80 -7.19
N GLN A 44 24.25 11.46 -7.14
CA GLN A 44 23.96 10.70 -5.90
C GLN A 44 24.87 11.06 -4.71
N PRO A 45 26.22 11.15 -4.87
CA PRO A 45 27.09 11.49 -3.73
C PRO A 45 26.71 12.81 -3.08
N THR A 46 26.44 13.85 -3.89
CA THR A 46 26.06 15.17 -3.41
C THR A 46 24.68 15.13 -2.73
N ALA A 47 23.68 14.52 -3.37
CA ALA A 47 22.34 14.41 -2.82
C ALA A 47 22.31 13.61 -1.51
N ILE A 48 23.07 12.51 -1.40
CA ILE A 48 23.20 11.73 -0.17
C ILE A 48 23.81 12.57 0.94
N ALA A 49 24.91 13.28 0.66
CA ALA A 49 25.60 14.09 1.66
C ALA A 49 24.72 15.25 2.15
N GLU A 50 24.06 15.97 1.24
CA GLU A 50 23.15 17.08 1.57
C GLU A 50 21.99 16.62 2.44
N LEU A 51 21.27 15.57 2.02
CA LEU A 51 20.11 15.07 2.73
C LEU A 51 20.46 14.40 4.05
N SER A 52 21.57 13.65 4.12
CA SER A 52 22.05 13.06 5.38
C SER A 52 22.46 14.15 6.39
N SER A 53 23.16 15.22 5.92
CA SER A 53 23.50 16.36 6.78
C SER A 53 22.27 17.05 7.33
N GLY A 54 21.27 17.35 6.46
CA GLY A 54 20.03 17.98 6.89
C GLY A 54 19.26 17.13 7.91
N VAL A 55 19.21 15.79 7.73
CA VAL A 55 18.61 14.89 8.73
C VAL A 55 19.37 14.97 10.07
N LEU A 56 20.69 14.96 10.05
CA LEU A 56 21.50 15.01 11.28
C LEU A 56 21.44 16.39 11.97
N GLU A 57 21.28 17.46 11.21
CA GLU A 57 21.13 18.83 11.70
C GLU A 57 19.71 19.13 12.21
N GLY A 58 18.76 18.23 11.98
CA GLY A 58 17.39 18.33 12.48
C GLY A 58 16.43 19.06 11.55
N GLU A 59 16.77 19.22 10.26
CA GLU A 59 15.84 19.74 9.27
C GLU A 59 14.61 18.86 9.19
N HIS A 60 13.42 19.46 9.35
CA HIS A 60 12.18 18.71 9.41
C HIS A 60 11.72 18.23 8.04
N ASP A 61 11.88 19.07 7.02
CA ASP A 61 11.38 18.85 5.67
C ASP A 61 12.46 19.06 4.62
N GLN A 62 12.74 18.02 3.84
CA GLN A 62 13.71 18.06 2.76
C GLN A 62 13.08 17.51 1.47
N VAL A 63 13.59 17.93 0.32
CA VAL A 63 13.10 17.47 -0.99
C VAL A 63 14.25 16.88 -1.79
N LEU A 64 14.04 15.66 -2.31
CA LEU A 64 14.89 15.06 -3.34
C LEU A 64 14.19 15.16 -4.69
N LEU A 65 14.64 16.08 -5.55
CA LEU A 65 14.22 16.14 -6.94
C LEU A 65 15.02 15.11 -7.73
N GLY A 66 14.45 13.93 -7.91
CA GLY A 66 15.13 12.81 -8.57
C GLY A 66 14.45 12.42 -9.88
N ALA A 67 15.12 12.60 -11.03
CA ALA A 67 14.60 12.18 -12.31
C ALA A 67 14.39 10.65 -12.37
N THR A 68 13.56 10.19 -13.31
CA THR A 68 13.31 8.76 -13.49
C THR A 68 14.61 8.05 -13.91
N GLY A 69 14.94 6.95 -13.24
CA GLY A 69 16.13 6.13 -13.55
C GLY A 69 17.46 6.64 -12.97
N THR A 70 17.43 7.60 -12.04
CA THR A 70 18.64 8.10 -11.37
C THR A 70 19.01 7.32 -10.11
N GLY A 71 18.22 6.31 -9.70
CA GLY A 71 18.50 5.51 -8.50
C GLY A 71 18.03 6.14 -7.19
N LYS A 72 16.85 6.78 -7.18
CA LYS A 72 16.25 7.38 -5.96
C LYS A 72 16.18 6.40 -4.79
N THR A 73 15.79 5.13 -5.02
CA THR A 73 15.74 4.09 -3.99
C THR A 73 17.10 3.84 -3.35
N PHE A 74 18.14 3.80 -4.17
CA PHE A 74 19.52 3.65 -3.70
C PHE A 74 19.95 4.83 -2.80
N THR A 75 19.59 6.06 -3.20
CA THR A 75 19.86 7.27 -2.40
C THR A 75 19.14 7.22 -1.05
N MET A 76 17.85 6.85 -1.02
CA MET A 76 17.11 6.65 0.24
C MET A 76 17.80 5.61 1.14
N ALA A 77 18.21 4.46 0.57
CA ALA A 77 18.91 3.42 1.32
C ALA A 77 20.25 3.90 1.88
N LYS A 78 21.01 4.70 1.13
CA LYS A 78 22.27 5.29 1.61
C LYS A 78 22.04 6.29 2.74
N ILE A 79 21.01 7.12 2.69
CA ILE A 79 20.65 8.04 3.78
C ILE A 79 20.33 7.24 5.06
N ILE A 80 19.58 6.13 4.96
CA ILE A 80 19.30 5.24 6.10
C ILE A 80 20.59 4.65 6.67
N GLU A 81 21.49 4.15 5.81
CA GLU A 81 22.78 3.62 6.23
C GLU A 81 23.66 4.67 6.93
N GLU A 82 23.71 5.88 6.42
CA GLU A 82 24.54 6.95 7.01
C GLU A 82 23.97 7.49 8.32
N THR A 83 22.65 7.68 8.38
CA THR A 83 21.99 8.27 9.56
C THR A 83 21.69 7.26 10.66
N GLN A 84 21.68 5.96 10.35
CA GLN A 84 21.40 4.89 11.31
C GLN A 84 20.07 5.05 12.05
N ARG A 85 19.03 5.54 11.37
CA ARG A 85 17.71 5.80 11.95
C ARG A 85 16.67 4.85 11.38
N PRO A 86 15.68 4.43 12.17
CA PRO A 86 14.48 3.75 11.63
C PRO A 86 13.84 4.57 10.53
N ALA A 87 13.26 3.91 9.55
CA ALA A 87 12.65 4.60 8.42
C ALA A 87 11.27 4.06 8.09
N ILE A 88 10.39 4.96 7.60
CA ILE A 88 9.15 4.59 6.93
C ILE A 88 9.18 5.13 5.51
N ILE A 89 8.89 4.28 4.54
CA ILE A 89 8.83 4.61 3.13
C ILE A 89 7.39 4.54 2.68
N LEU A 90 6.81 5.70 2.36
CA LEU A 90 5.43 5.82 1.90
C LEU A 90 5.39 5.73 0.38
N ALA A 91 4.65 4.75 -0.14
CA ALA A 91 4.39 4.60 -1.56
C ALA A 91 2.92 4.92 -1.88
N PRO A 92 2.60 5.47 -3.07
CA PRO A 92 1.23 5.83 -3.44
C PRO A 92 0.29 4.63 -3.65
N ASN A 93 0.84 3.45 -3.91
CA ASN A 93 0.06 2.23 -4.15
C ASN A 93 0.79 0.97 -3.70
N LYS A 94 0.08 -0.16 -3.62
CA LYS A 94 0.63 -1.46 -3.18
C LYS A 94 1.72 -1.99 -4.12
N THR A 95 1.55 -1.83 -5.42
CA THR A 95 2.50 -2.34 -6.42
C THR A 95 3.87 -1.70 -6.26
N LEU A 96 3.92 -0.37 -6.12
CA LEU A 96 5.18 0.34 -5.87
C LEU A 96 5.73 0.00 -4.49
N ALA A 97 4.86 -0.11 -3.47
CA ALA A 97 5.29 -0.55 -2.13
C ALA A 97 5.92 -1.95 -2.16
N ALA A 98 5.35 -2.90 -2.92
CA ALA A 98 5.91 -4.25 -3.06
C ALA A 98 7.27 -4.23 -3.76
N GLN A 99 7.42 -3.42 -4.81
CA GLN A 99 8.71 -3.23 -5.48
C GLN A 99 9.76 -2.65 -4.52
N LEU A 100 9.44 -1.58 -3.82
CA LEU A 100 10.34 -0.95 -2.84
C LEU A 100 10.70 -1.92 -1.71
N TYR A 101 9.72 -2.67 -1.20
CA TYR A 101 9.97 -3.71 -0.19
C TYR A 101 11.01 -4.73 -0.66
N GLY A 102 10.88 -5.23 -1.89
CA GLY A 102 11.86 -6.16 -2.48
C GLY A 102 13.24 -5.53 -2.62
N GLU A 103 13.34 -4.28 -3.11
CA GLU A 103 14.60 -3.54 -3.25
C GLU A 103 15.27 -3.31 -1.88
N PHE A 104 14.53 -2.82 -0.88
CA PHE A 104 15.07 -2.58 0.47
C PHE A 104 15.44 -3.88 1.19
N LYS A 105 14.67 -4.96 1.00
CA LYS A 105 15.01 -6.28 1.53
C LYS A 105 16.32 -6.81 0.94
N GLY A 106 16.58 -6.52 -0.34
CA GLY A 106 17.84 -6.81 -1.00
C GLY A 106 19.00 -5.96 -0.47
N PHE A 107 18.78 -4.69 -0.20
CA PHE A 107 19.79 -3.78 0.36
C PHE A 107 20.12 -4.04 1.83
N PHE A 108 19.13 -4.45 2.63
CA PHE A 108 19.28 -4.66 4.07
C PHE A 108 18.79 -6.06 4.49
N PRO A 109 19.44 -7.15 4.03
CA PRO A 109 18.98 -8.51 4.30
C PRO A 109 19.05 -8.89 5.78
N ASP A 110 19.92 -8.26 6.56
CA ASP A 110 20.16 -8.56 7.98
C ASP A 110 19.29 -7.70 8.92
N ASN A 111 18.68 -6.63 8.39
CA ASN A 111 17.84 -5.70 9.15
C ASN A 111 16.34 -6.02 9.01
N ALA A 112 15.51 -5.45 9.88
CA ALA A 112 14.07 -5.61 9.83
C ALA A 112 13.44 -4.75 8.73
N VAL A 113 13.34 -5.27 7.53
CA VAL A 113 12.57 -4.66 6.45
C VAL A 113 11.18 -5.26 6.44
N GLU A 114 10.17 -4.45 6.69
CA GLU A 114 8.79 -4.85 6.92
C GLU A 114 7.82 -4.19 5.95
N TYR A 115 6.71 -4.87 5.67
CA TYR A 115 5.71 -4.43 4.69
C TYR A 115 4.39 -4.10 5.38
N PHE A 116 3.87 -2.89 5.13
CA PHE A 116 2.65 -2.41 5.79
C PHE A 116 1.71 -1.72 4.81
N VAL A 117 0.80 -2.48 4.20
CA VAL A 117 -0.21 -1.97 3.26
C VAL A 117 -1.61 -2.41 3.69
N SER A 118 -2.65 -2.00 2.95
CA SER A 118 -4.00 -2.51 3.19
C SER A 118 -4.05 -4.03 3.02
N TYR A 119 -4.59 -4.75 4.01
CA TYR A 119 -4.69 -6.20 3.99
C TYR A 119 -5.93 -6.74 3.27
N TYR A 120 -6.69 -5.87 2.62
CA TYR A 120 -7.84 -6.29 1.83
C TYR A 120 -7.44 -6.59 0.38
N ASP A 121 -7.79 -7.77 -0.11
CA ASP A 121 -7.75 -8.10 -1.54
C ASP A 121 -8.96 -7.52 -2.26
N TYR A 122 -10.10 -7.59 -1.59
CA TYR A 122 -11.34 -6.95 -2.00
C TYR A 122 -11.93 -6.18 -0.84
N TYR A 123 -12.40 -4.97 -1.10
CA TYR A 123 -13.04 -4.13 -0.09
C TYR A 123 -14.18 -3.32 -0.69
N GLN A 124 -15.39 -3.64 -0.28
CA GLN A 124 -16.56 -2.82 -0.50
C GLN A 124 -16.98 -2.23 0.85
N PRO A 125 -16.82 -0.93 1.04
CA PRO A 125 -17.22 -0.31 2.30
C PRO A 125 -18.73 -0.31 2.45
N GLU A 126 -19.18 -0.40 3.69
CA GLU A 126 -20.56 -0.17 4.06
C GLU A 126 -21.00 1.23 3.60
N ALA A 127 -22.11 1.32 2.88
CA ALA A 127 -22.62 2.59 2.39
C ALA A 127 -24.14 2.58 2.32
N TYR A 128 -24.74 3.77 2.35
CA TYR A 128 -26.17 3.93 2.12
C TYR A 128 -26.43 5.00 1.05
N VAL A 129 -27.28 4.70 0.10
CA VAL A 129 -27.68 5.60 -0.98
C VAL A 129 -29.13 6.06 -0.75
N PRO A 130 -29.37 7.25 -0.13
CA PRO A 130 -30.70 7.70 0.25
C PRO A 130 -31.68 7.82 -0.93
N ARG A 131 -31.17 8.15 -2.13
CA ARG A 131 -32.01 8.34 -3.33
C ARG A 131 -32.70 7.07 -3.81
N SER A 132 -32.08 5.91 -3.62
CA SER A 132 -32.59 4.60 -4.02
C SER A 132 -32.98 3.73 -2.83
N ASP A 133 -32.89 4.25 -1.61
CA ASP A 133 -33.07 3.49 -0.35
C ASP A 133 -32.26 2.17 -0.37
N THR A 134 -31.02 2.26 -0.85
CA THR A 134 -30.18 1.08 -1.01
C THR A 134 -29.07 1.07 0.04
N TYR A 135 -29.09 0.06 0.89
CA TYR A 135 -27.98 -0.24 1.80
C TYR A 135 -27.02 -1.23 1.15
N ILE A 136 -25.76 -0.84 1.13
CA ILE A 136 -24.64 -1.66 0.64
C ILE A 136 -23.92 -2.19 1.88
N GLU A 137 -23.98 -3.49 2.06
CA GLU A 137 -23.29 -4.13 3.18
C GLU A 137 -21.77 -4.13 2.96
N LYS A 138 -21.00 -4.06 4.06
CA LYS A 138 -19.55 -4.20 4.01
C LYS A 138 -19.21 -5.61 3.52
N GLU A 139 -18.46 -5.68 2.45
CA GLU A 139 -17.86 -6.92 1.96
C GLU A 139 -16.34 -6.77 1.89
N SER A 140 -15.62 -7.74 2.42
CA SER A 140 -14.16 -7.67 2.41
C SER A 140 -13.56 -9.07 2.40
N GLN A 141 -12.47 -9.20 1.67
CA GLN A 141 -11.64 -10.39 1.67
C GLN A 141 -10.25 -10.00 2.18
N ILE A 142 -9.82 -10.64 3.25
CA ILE A 142 -8.53 -10.39 3.89
C ILE A 142 -7.47 -11.28 3.24
N ASN A 143 -6.33 -10.68 2.92
CA ASN A 143 -5.13 -11.38 2.54
C ASN A 143 -4.35 -11.76 3.81
N GLU A 144 -4.30 -13.04 4.11
CA GLU A 144 -3.66 -13.54 5.34
C GLU A 144 -2.14 -13.30 5.37
N GLN A 145 -1.49 -13.27 4.21
CA GLN A 145 -0.07 -12.96 4.11
C GLN A 145 0.21 -11.50 4.48
N ILE A 146 -0.55 -10.57 3.89
CA ILE A 146 -0.40 -9.14 4.22
C ILE A 146 -0.77 -8.90 5.69
N ASP A 147 -1.81 -9.56 6.22
CA ASP A 147 -2.16 -9.46 7.64
C ASP A 147 -1.01 -9.90 8.54
N ARG A 148 -0.36 -11.04 8.24
CA ARG A 148 0.85 -11.50 8.92
C ARG A 148 1.98 -10.46 8.86
N MET A 149 2.25 -9.90 7.66
CA MET A 149 3.30 -8.90 7.48
C MET A 149 3.02 -7.62 8.29
N ARG A 150 1.76 -7.22 8.43
CA ARG A 150 1.36 -6.10 9.29
C ARG A 150 1.63 -6.37 10.76
N HIS A 151 1.35 -7.59 11.24
CA HIS A 151 1.70 -8.01 12.61
C HIS A 151 3.22 -8.05 12.81
N SER A 152 3.97 -8.51 11.81
CA SER A 152 5.44 -8.47 11.82
C SER A 152 5.96 -7.04 11.94
N ALA A 153 5.43 -6.13 11.13
CA ALA A 153 5.83 -4.71 11.12
C ALA A 153 5.58 -4.01 12.46
N THR A 154 4.39 -4.15 13.04
CA THR A 154 4.08 -3.53 14.34
C THR A 154 4.89 -4.13 15.47
N ARG A 155 5.12 -5.46 15.45
CA ARG A 155 6.02 -6.12 16.41
C ARG A 155 7.46 -5.62 16.25
N ALA A 156 7.98 -5.56 15.03
CA ALA A 156 9.35 -5.09 14.77
C ALA A 156 9.57 -3.67 15.33
N LEU A 157 8.63 -2.75 15.11
CA LEU A 157 8.68 -1.40 15.67
C LEU A 157 8.74 -1.38 17.23
N LEU A 158 8.14 -2.38 17.87
CA LEU A 158 8.15 -2.48 19.34
C LEU A 158 9.36 -3.23 19.89
N GLU A 159 10.03 -4.06 19.11
CA GLU A 159 11.10 -4.97 19.56
C GLU A 159 12.49 -4.66 18.99
N ARG A 160 12.58 -3.86 17.90
CA ARG A 160 13.83 -3.57 17.21
C ARG A 160 14.02 -2.08 16.98
N ASP A 161 15.27 -1.65 16.86
CA ASP A 161 15.65 -0.28 16.53
C ASP A 161 16.08 -0.13 15.06
N ASP A 162 16.39 -1.23 14.39
CA ASP A 162 16.84 -1.28 12.99
C ASP A 162 15.69 -1.67 12.04
N VAL A 163 14.64 -0.85 12.03
CA VAL A 163 13.40 -1.15 11.28
C VAL A 163 13.22 -0.22 10.09
N ILE A 164 12.94 -0.78 8.93
CA ILE A 164 12.50 -0.08 7.73
C ILE A 164 11.09 -0.57 7.39
N ILE A 165 10.11 0.31 7.48
CA ILE A 165 8.73 0.01 7.08
C ILE A 165 8.48 0.52 5.68
N VAL A 166 8.10 -0.36 4.75
CA VAL A 166 7.58 0.05 3.45
C VAL A 166 6.05 -0.01 3.50
N ALA A 167 5.41 1.14 3.39
CA ALA A 167 3.97 1.29 3.57
C ALA A 167 3.30 1.94 2.37
N SER A 168 2.04 1.60 2.12
CA SER A 168 1.18 2.43 1.26
C SER A 168 0.49 3.53 2.07
N VAL A 169 -0.07 4.53 1.38
CA VAL A 169 -0.81 5.63 2.03
C VAL A 169 -1.94 5.14 2.95
N SER A 170 -2.41 3.89 2.79
CA SER A 170 -3.40 3.28 3.70
C SER A 170 -2.93 3.15 5.16
N CYS A 171 -1.65 3.35 5.45
CA CYS A 171 -1.12 3.36 6.83
C CYS A 171 -1.68 4.49 7.71
N ILE A 172 -2.35 5.50 7.12
CA ILE A 172 -3.04 6.57 7.87
C ILE A 172 -4.42 6.15 8.42
N TYR A 173 -4.88 4.93 8.12
CA TYR A 173 -6.10 4.37 8.74
C TYR A 173 -5.80 3.80 10.13
N GLY A 174 -6.83 3.82 11.00
CA GLY A 174 -6.72 3.29 12.35
C GLY A 174 -6.44 1.78 12.38
N ILE A 175 -5.52 1.38 13.25
CA ILE A 175 -5.12 -0.03 13.45
C ILE A 175 -5.27 -0.53 14.88
N GLY A 176 -5.64 0.32 15.82
CA GLY A 176 -5.68 0.00 17.24
C GLY A 176 -4.57 0.71 18.02
N SER A 177 -4.78 0.87 19.33
CA SER A 177 -3.86 1.61 20.20
C SER A 177 -2.53 0.88 20.37
N VAL A 178 -1.43 1.61 20.18
CA VAL A 178 -0.08 1.10 20.42
C VAL A 178 0.14 0.73 21.88
N GLU A 179 -0.41 1.52 22.82
CA GLU A 179 -0.32 1.26 24.25
C GLU A 179 -1.03 -0.05 24.62
N THR A 180 -2.24 -0.24 24.08
CA THR A 180 -3.02 -1.46 24.32
C THR A 180 -2.37 -2.67 23.68
N TYR A 181 -1.96 -2.58 22.43
CA TYR A 181 -1.31 -3.68 21.70
C TYR A 181 0.02 -4.06 22.36
N GLY A 182 0.82 -3.07 22.75
CA GLY A 182 2.08 -3.28 23.46
C GLY A 182 1.92 -3.79 24.90
N ALA A 183 0.80 -3.43 25.57
CA ALA A 183 0.50 -3.90 26.92
C ALA A 183 -0.07 -5.33 26.96
N MET A 184 -0.82 -5.73 25.92
CA MET A 184 -1.40 -7.07 25.81
C MET A 184 -0.38 -8.05 25.22
N THR A 185 0.74 -8.25 25.93
CA THR A 185 1.81 -9.19 25.58
C THR A 185 2.07 -10.13 26.75
N GLN A 186 2.56 -11.33 26.44
CA GLN A 186 3.02 -12.30 27.43
C GLN A 186 4.53 -12.46 27.28
N ASP A 187 5.26 -12.13 28.35
CA ASP A 187 6.70 -12.39 28.47
C ASP A 187 6.94 -13.72 29.19
N LEU A 188 7.51 -14.68 28.51
CA LEU A 188 7.79 -16.00 29.03
C LEU A 188 9.29 -16.28 29.06
N HIS A 189 9.79 -16.78 30.19
CA HIS A 189 11.20 -17.07 30.43
C HIS A 189 11.38 -18.54 30.85
N VAL A 190 12.35 -19.22 30.31
CA VAL A 190 12.74 -20.55 30.77
C VAL A 190 13.19 -20.51 32.22
N GLY A 191 12.84 -21.54 33.00
CA GLY A 191 13.18 -21.66 34.41
C GLY A 191 12.31 -20.83 35.36
N LYS A 192 11.20 -20.24 34.88
CA LYS A 192 10.22 -19.57 35.73
C LYS A 192 8.91 -20.34 35.84
N ASP A 193 8.19 -20.13 36.94
CA ASP A 193 6.92 -20.79 37.21
C ASP A 193 5.75 -20.02 36.58
N TYR A 194 4.90 -20.75 35.86
CA TYR A 194 3.68 -20.21 35.21
C TYR A 194 2.52 -21.20 35.37
N ASP A 195 1.37 -20.72 35.77
CA ASP A 195 0.13 -21.48 35.66
C ASP A 195 -0.27 -21.60 34.19
N GLN A 196 -0.15 -22.82 33.61
CA GLN A 196 -0.50 -23.09 32.23
C GLN A 196 -1.94 -22.66 31.87
N ARG A 197 -2.90 -22.78 32.83
CA ARG A 197 -4.29 -22.38 32.60
C ARG A 197 -4.39 -20.87 32.42
N LYS A 198 -3.59 -20.13 33.16
CA LYS A 198 -3.53 -18.67 33.05
C LYS A 198 -2.89 -18.24 31.75
N VAL A 199 -1.79 -18.88 31.32
CA VAL A 199 -1.18 -18.68 30.00
C VAL A 199 -2.21 -18.89 28.89
N ILE A 200 -3.02 -19.94 28.97
CA ILE A 200 -4.09 -20.23 27.99
C ILE A 200 -5.19 -19.16 28.03
N ALA A 201 -5.60 -18.72 29.22
CA ALA A 201 -6.60 -17.68 29.37
C ALA A 201 -6.13 -16.33 28.77
N ASP A 202 -4.85 -16.01 28.94
CA ASP A 202 -4.23 -14.81 28.36
C ASP A 202 -4.11 -14.91 26.84
N LEU A 203 -3.79 -16.08 26.27
CA LEU A 203 -3.81 -16.31 24.82
C LEU A 203 -5.21 -16.08 24.23
N VAL A 204 -6.26 -16.57 24.91
CA VAL A 204 -7.65 -16.33 24.49
C VAL A 204 -7.99 -14.82 24.57
N ALA A 205 -7.53 -14.13 25.60
CA ALA A 205 -7.70 -12.67 25.72
C ALA A 205 -6.95 -11.91 24.62
N GLN A 206 -5.82 -12.43 24.16
CA GLN A 206 -5.04 -11.94 23.01
C GLN A 206 -5.62 -12.37 21.65
N GLN A 207 -6.82 -12.96 21.61
CA GLN A 207 -7.54 -13.39 20.42
C GLN A 207 -6.92 -14.60 19.68
N TYR A 208 -6.07 -15.41 20.35
CA TYR A 208 -5.67 -16.70 19.83
C TYR A 208 -6.80 -17.71 19.96
N ARG A 209 -6.92 -18.60 18.98
CA ARG A 209 -7.96 -19.64 18.97
C ARG A 209 -7.37 -20.99 19.36
N ARG A 210 -8.04 -21.71 20.23
CA ARG A 210 -7.67 -23.11 20.49
C ARG A 210 -8.10 -23.98 19.31
N ASN A 211 -7.15 -24.65 18.68
CA ASN A 211 -7.43 -25.61 17.62
C ASN A 211 -6.46 -26.80 17.72
N ASP A 212 -6.92 -27.86 18.36
CA ASP A 212 -6.08 -29.05 18.61
C ASP A 212 -5.91 -29.93 17.35
N GLN A 213 -6.80 -29.81 16.34
CA GLN A 213 -6.78 -30.62 15.12
C GLN A 213 -6.21 -29.87 13.90
N GLY A 214 -6.63 -28.63 13.66
CA GLY A 214 -6.19 -27.81 12.54
C GLY A 214 -5.26 -26.69 13.00
N PHE A 215 -4.00 -27.03 13.36
CA PHE A 215 -3.03 -26.05 13.82
C PHE A 215 -2.66 -25.07 12.71
N GLN A 216 -2.92 -23.81 12.91
CA GLN A 216 -2.72 -22.74 11.93
C GLN A 216 -2.28 -21.44 12.61
N ARG A 217 -1.83 -20.48 11.83
CA ARG A 217 -1.44 -19.15 12.32
C ARG A 217 -2.55 -18.53 13.17
N GLY A 218 -2.18 -17.92 14.30
CA GLY A 218 -3.13 -17.34 15.25
C GLY A 218 -3.88 -18.39 16.10
N ALA A 219 -3.46 -19.65 16.08
CA ALA A 219 -4.00 -20.70 16.94
C ALA A 219 -2.97 -21.21 17.95
N PHE A 220 -3.50 -21.84 18.99
CA PHE A 220 -2.71 -22.64 19.91
C PHE A 220 -3.35 -24.03 20.12
N ARG A 221 -2.55 -25.00 20.51
CA ARG A 221 -3.02 -26.34 20.90
C ARG A 221 -2.31 -26.83 22.15
N VAL A 222 -2.99 -27.68 22.90
CA VAL A 222 -2.49 -28.22 24.17
C VAL A 222 -2.34 -29.73 24.07
N ARG A 223 -1.15 -30.24 24.41
CA ARG A 223 -0.82 -31.65 24.43
C ARG A 223 -0.13 -32.03 25.73
N GLY A 224 -0.92 -32.40 26.76
CA GLY A 224 -0.39 -32.69 28.09
C GLY A 224 0.29 -31.45 28.69
N ASP A 225 1.55 -31.60 29.06
CA ASP A 225 2.38 -30.53 29.63
C ASP A 225 3.04 -29.62 28.57
N SER A 226 2.61 -29.74 27.30
CA SER A 226 3.09 -28.90 26.22
C SER A 226 2.00 -27.99 25.68
N LEU A 227 2.33 -26.72 25.46
CA LEU A 227 1.50 -25.72 24.80
C LEU A 227 2.22 -25.28 23.53
N GLU A 228 1.60 -25.49 22.39
CA GLU A 228 2.13 -25.07 21.10
C GLU A 228 1.34 -23.87 20.59
N ILE A 229 2.04 -22.85 20.09
CA ILE A 229 1.48 -21.56 19.67
C ILE A 229 2.04 -21.21 18.31
N TRP A 230 1.17 -20.85 17.36
CA TRP A 230 1.60 -20.28 16.09
C TRP A 230 1.33 -18.77 16.09
N PRO A 231 2.36 -17.95 16.38
CA PRO A 231 2.20 -16.50 16.48
C PRO A 231 1.71 -15.84 15.21
N ALA A 232 0.98 -14.74 15.34
CA ALA A 232 0.36 -14.01 14.22
C ALA A 232 1.36 -13.49 13.20
N HIS A 233 2.60 -13.19 13.61
CA HIS A 233 3.65 -12.60 12.78
C HIS A 233 4.58 -13.64 12.11
N LEU A 234 4.52 -14.92 12.52
CA LEU A 234 5.37 -15.97 11.96
C LEU A 234 4.66 -16.69 10.80
N GLU A 235 5.43 -17.00 9.77
CA GLU A 235 4.92 -17.64 8.54
C GLU A 235 4.89 -19.17 8.67
N ASP A 236 6.05 -19.78 8.94
CA ASP A 236 6.29 -21.21 8.93
C ASP A 236 7.01 -21.69 10.19
N ARG A 237 6.86 -20.95 11.27
CA ARG A 237 7.44 -21.25 12.57
C ARG A 237 6.38 -21.16 13.65
N ALA A 238 6.46 -22.07 14.59
CA ALA A 238 5.61 -22.09 15.78
C ALA A 238 6.48 -22.35 17.01
N TRP A 239 5.97 -21.96 18.17
CA TRP A 239 6.66 -22.13 19.44
C TRP A 239 6.01 -23.23 20.25
N LYS A 240 6.82 -24.07 20.87
CA LYS A 240 6.42 -25.09 21.82
C LYS A 240 6.97 -24.74 23.19
N LEU A 241 6.07 -24.57 24.14
CA LEU A 241 6.36 -24.37 25.54
C LEU A 241 6.22 -25.71 26.24
N SER A 242 7.28 -26.19 26.86
CA SER A 242 7.30 -27.46 27.62
C SER A 242 7.32 -27.14 29.11
N PHE A 243 6.32 -27.63 29.83
CA PHE A 243 6.19 -27.43 31.28
C PHE A 243 6.51 -28.70 32.06
N PHE A 244 7.09 -28.52 33.23
CA PHE A 244 7.16 -29.56 34.26
C PHE A 244 6.48 -29.03 35.52
N GLY A 245 5.24 -29.44 35.74
CA GLY A 245 4.36 -28.80 36.74
C GLY A 245 4.05 -27.38 36.35
N GLU A 246 4.50 -26.39 37.12
CA GLU A 246 4.37 -24.97 36.85
C GLU A 246 5.62 -24.37 36.19
N GLU A 247 6.76 -25.05 36.23
CA GLU A 247 8.02 -24.56 35.68
C GLU A 247 8.04 -24.70 34.13
N LEU A 248 8.38 -23.61 33.45
CA LEU A 248 8.63 -23.60 32.00
C LEU A 248 10.07 -24.06 31.72
N GLU A 249 10.23 -25.35 31.39
CA GLU A 249 11.54 -25.97 31.19
C GLU A 249 12.21 -25.56 29.88
N ALA A 250 11.42 -25.41 28.80
CA ALA A 250 11.98 -25.13 27.48
C ALA A 250 11.00 -24.38 26.60
N ILE A 251 11.56 -23.49 25.75
CA ILE A 251 10.89 -22.82 24.64
C ILE A 251 11.59 -23.27 23.36
N THR A 252 10.86 -23.99 22.50
CA THR A 252 11.40 -24.54 21.26
C THR A 252 10.66 -23.98 20.06
N GLU A 253 11.39 -23.48 19.07
CA GLU A 253 10.82 -23.17 17.77
C GLU A 253 10.83 -24.42 16.88
N PHE A 254 9.76 -24.61 16.12
CA PHE A 254 9.62 -25.74 15.21
C PHE A 254 8.84 -25.38 13.97
N ASP A 255 9.07 -26.09 12.88
CA ASP A 255 8.28 -26.04 11.67
C ASP A 255 6.93 -26.75 11.92
N PRO A 256 5.78 -26.08 11.88
CA PRO A 256 4.48 -26.68 12.18
C PRO A 256 4.04 -27.74 11.16
N LEU A 257 4.61 -27.74 9.94
CA LEU A 257 4.31 -28.70 8.89
C LEU A 257 5.07 -30.02 9.12
N THR A 258 6.36 -29.93 9.40
CA THR A 258 7.24 -31.11 9.55
C THR A 258 7.42 -31.56 11.00
N GLY A 259 7.15 -30.68 11.96
CA GLY A 259 7.43 -30.89 13.38
C GLY A 259 8.90 -30.80 13.75
N GLN A 260 9.79 -30.48 12.82
CA GLN A 260 11.21 -30.37 13.07
C GLN A 260 11.56 -29.16 13.91
N LYS A 261 12.39 -29.34 14.92
CA LYS A 261 12.95 -28.27 15.72
C LYS A 261 13.87 -27.40 14.86
N THR A 262 13.66 -26.08 14.92
CA THR A 262 14.47 -25.09 14.20
C THR A 262 15.38 -24.31 15.15
N ASP A 263 14.89 -23.94 16.33
CA ASP A 263 15.65 -23.15 17.29
C ASP A 263 15.17 -23.37 18.73
N SER A 264 15.80 -22.72 19.69
CA SER A 264 15.40 -22.66 21.10
C SER A 264 15.66 -21.30 21.70
N PHE A 265 14.75 -20.82 22.54
CA PHE A 265 14.83 -19.52 23.16
C PHE A 265 14.83 -19.60 24.68
N GLU A 266 15.57 -18.72 25.33
CA GLU A 266 15.52 -18.51 26.78
C GLU A 266 14.33 -17.63 27.18
N ARG A 267 13.83 -16.77 26.24
CA ARG A 267 12.74 -15.83 26.44
C ARG A 267 12.00 -15.60 25.13
N ILE A 268 10.68 -15.52 25.21
CA ILE A 268 9.84 -15.05 24.11
C ILE A 268 8.84 -14.01 24.61
N ARG A 269 8.36 -13.18 23.69
CA ARG A 269 7.23 -12.28 23.90
C ARG A 269 6.14 -12.57 22.87
N ILE A 270 4.95 -12.91 23.38
CA ILE A 270 3.79 -13.23 22.54
C ILE A 270 2.93 -11.99 22.43
N TYR A 271 2.72 -11.51 21.22
CA TYR A 271 1.83 -10.40 20.89
C TYR A 271 0.43 -10.91 20.57
N ALA A 272 -0.58 -10.03 20.66
CA ALA A 272 -1.95 -10.36 20.33
C ALA A 272 -2.13 -10.73 18.85
N ASN A 273 -3.08 -11.61 18.58
CA ASN A 273 -3.45 -12.06 17.23
C ASN A 273 -4.39 -11.06 16.50
N SER A 274 -4.57 -9.89 17.03
CA SER A 274 -5.33 -8.79 16.42
C SER A 274 -4.79 -7.46 16.91
N HIS A 275 -4.73 -6.46 16.04
CA HIS A 275 -4.41 -5.08 16.44
C HIS A 275 -5.56 -4.44 17.24
N TYR A 276 -6.79 -4.88 17.03
CA TYR A 276 -7.99 -4.43 17.78
C TYR A 276 -8.24 -5.28 19.02
N VAL A 277 -7.19 -5.53 19.80
CA VAL A 277 -7.29 -6.22 21.07
C VAL A 277 -7.58 -5.21 22.19
N THR A 278 -8.49 -5.55 23.10
CA THR A 278 -8.92 -4.64 24.16
C THR A 278 -9.00 -5.37 25.51
N PRO A 279 -8.32 -4.89 26.56
CA PRO A 279 -8.42 -5.46 27.89
C PRO A 279 -9.87 -5.47 28.41
N LYS A 280 -10.24 -6.49 29.18
CA LYS A 280 -11.60 -6.62 29.75
C LYS A 280 -12.13 -5.38 30.45
N PRO A 281 -11.36 -4.67 31.32
CA PRO A 281 -11.84 -3.45 31.94
C PRO A 281 -12.17 -2.34 30.93
N THR A 282 -11.33 -2.15 29.92
CA THR A 282 -11.55 -1.17 28.86
C THR A 282 -12.76 -1.55 28.03
N MET A 283 -12.94 -2.85 27.70
CA MET A 283 -14.11 -3.34 27.00
C MET A 283 -15.41 -3.05 27.78
N GLN A 284 -15.43 -3.24 29.08
CA GLN A 284 -16.59 -2.92 29.94
C GLN A 284 -16.92 -1.43 29.90
N GLN A 285 -15.90 -0.56 29.97
CA GLN A 285 -16.09 0.88 29.85
C GLN A 285 -16.60 1.28 28.47
N ALA A 286 -16.06 0.65 27.39
CA ALA A 286 -16.52 0.86 26.04
C ALA A 286 -18.00 0.50 25.88
N VAL A 287 -18.44 -0.66 26.39
CA VAL A 287 -19.84 -1.08 26.38
C VAL A 287 -20.74 -0.07 27.08
N ILE A 288 -20.33 0.46 28.23
CA ILE A 288 -21.09 1.50 28.97
C ILE A 288 -21.18 2.78 28.13
N GLY A 289 -20.08 3.20 27.52
CA GLY A 289 -20.03 4.39 26.63
C GLY A 289 -20.93 4.24 25.40
N ILE A 290 -20.87 3.09 24.74
CA ILE A 290 -21.70 2.76 23.55
C ILE A 290 -23.20 2.76 23.93
N LYS A 291 -23.58 2.12 25.04
CA LYS A 291 -24.96 2.12 25.55
C LYS A 291 -25.48 3.54 25.87
N LYS A 292 -24.60 4.39 26.39
CA LYS A 292 -24.93 5.80 26.68
C LYS A 292 -25.16 6.58 25.36
N GLU A 293 -24.27 6.47 24.40
CA GLU A 293 -24.42 7.13 23.08
C GLU A 293 -25.68 6.62 22.36
N LEU A 294 -25.90 5.31 22.37
CA LEU A 294 -27.09 4.71 21.76
C LEU A 294 -28.36 5.37 22.31
N ARG A 295 -28.51 5.44 23.64
CA ARG A 295 -29.68 6.06 24.28
C ARG A 295 -29.87 7.50 23.83
N GLN A 296 -28.81 8.30 23.88
CA GLN A 296 -28.85 9.69 23.44
C GLN A 296 -29.26 9.83 21.98
N ARG A 297 -28.73 8.96 21.09
CA ARG A 297 -29.06 9.01 19.67
C ARG A 297 -30.48 8.53 19.37
N LEU A 298 -30.99 7.54 20.12
CA LEU A 298 -32.39 7.10 20.01
C LEU A 298 -33.36 8.21 20.42
N ASP A 299 -33.10 8.91 21.53
CA ASP A 299 -33.91 10.06 21.98
C ASP A 299 -33.95 11.17 20.91
N GLN A 300 -32.80 11.45 20.25
CA GLN A 300 -32.74 12.42 19.15
C GLN A 300 -33.57 11.97 17.93
N LEU A 301 -33.39 10.73 17.47
CA LEU A 301 -34.10 10.21 16.31
C LEU A 301 -35.62 10.13 16.52
N VAL A 302 -36.04 9.73 17.71
CA VAL A 302 -37.46 9.74 18.10
C VAL A 302 -38.00 11.16 18.12
N GLY A 303 -37.26 12.13 18.70
CA GLY A 303 -37.63 13.53 18.72
C GLY A 303 -37.74 14.14 17.30
N GLU A 304 -36.94 13.63 16.36
CA GLU A 304 -37.01 14.01 14.94
C GLU A 304 -38.07 13.21 14.15
N SER A 305 -38.85 12.35 14.79
CA SER A 305 -39.82 11.44 14.17
C SER A 305 -39.21 10.42 13.19
N LYS A 306 -37.93 10.10 13.32
CA LYS A 306 -37.21 9.10 12.54
C LYS A 306 -37.27 7.74 13.21
N LEU A 307 -38.46 7.16 13.29
CA LEU A 307 -38.72 5.92 14.03
C LEU A 307 -38.07 4.69 13.42
N LEU A 308 -37.99 4.64 12.09
CA LEU A 308 -37.35 3.54 11.37
C LEU A 308 -35.84 3.51 11.61
N GLU A 309 -35.22 4.67 11.54
CA GLU A 309 -33.80 4.86 11.81
C GLU A 309 -33.45 4.52 13.27
N ALA A 310 -34.32 4.91 14.19
CA ALA A 310 -34.15 4.58 15.61
C ALA A 310 -34.22 3.06 15.84
N GLN A 311 -35.23 2.37 15.31
CA GLN A 311 -35.38 0.92 15.42
C GLN A 311 -34.19 0.16 14.82
N ARG A 312 -33.75 0.57 13.63
CA ARG A 312 -32.60 -0.03 12.92
C ARG A 312 -31.32 0.10 13.75
N LEU A 313 -31.05 1.30 14.26
CA LEU A 313 -29.88 1.59 15.08
C LEU A 313 -29.87 0.78 16.37
N GLU A 314 -31.02 0.71 17.06
CA GLU A 314 -31.18 -0.01 18.30
C GLU A 314 -30.93 -1.52 18.13
N GLN A 315 -31.53 -2.14 17.13
CA GLN A 315 -31.36 -3.57 16.84
C GLN A 315 -29.90 -3.90 16.51
N ARG A 316 -29.28 -3.13 15.64
CA ARG A 316 -27.90 -3.37 15.22
C ARG A 316 -26.92 -3.19 16.38
N THR A 317 -27.04 -2.10 17.11
CA THR A 317 -26.10 -1.78 18.20
C THR A 317 -26.24 -2.77 19.37
N ASN A 318 -27.44 -3.20 19.72
CA ASN A 318 -27.66 -4.21 20.76
C ASN A 318 -27.05 -5.55 20.37
N PHE A 319 -27.21 -5.98 19.11
CA PHE A 319 -26.57 -7.20 18.60
C PHE A 319 -25.04 -7.11 18.69
N ASP A 320 -24.45 -5.99 18.25
CA ASP A 320 -23.00 -5.76 18.32
C ASP A 320 -22.51 -5.78 19.78
N LEU A 321 -23.29 -5.20 20.73
CA LEU A 321 -22.98 -5.20 22.16
C LEU A 321 -23.00 -6.62 22.77
N GLU A 322 -23.98 -7.45 22.41
CA GLU A 322 -24.05 -8.85 22.85
C GLU A 322 -22.82 -9.63 22.40
N MET A 323 -22.39 -9.43 21.14
CA MET A 323 -21.18 -10.05 20.61
C MET A 323 -19.92 -9.58 21.33
N LEU A 324 -19.78 -8.27 21.58
CA LEU A 324 -18.65 -7.70 22.34
C LEU A 324 -18.57 -8.23 23.77
N GLU A 325 -19.72 -8.34 24.48
CA GLU A 325 -19.76 -8.87 25.84
C GLU A 325 -19.44 -10.38 25.88
N ALA A 326 -19.89 -11.16 24.87
CA ALA A 326 -19.71 -12.61 24.83
C ALA A 326 -18.31 -13.03 24.35
N THR A 327 -17.77 -12.39 23.30
CA THR A 327 -16.56 -12.84 22.59
C THR A 327 -15.45 -11.82 22.54
N GLY A 328 -15.71 -10.57 22.91
CA GLY A 328 -14.77 -9.45 22.79
C GLY A 328 -14.63 -8.89 21.37
N VAL A 329 -15.41 -9.39 20.39
CA VAL A 329 -15.38 -8.96 19.00
C VAL A 329 -16.77 -8.92 18.39
N CYS A 330 -16.97 -8.04 17.40
CA CYS A 330 -18.18 -8.02 16.57
C CYS A 330 -17.84 -7.63 15.13
N ASN A 331 -18.74 -7.89 14.20
CA ASN A 331 -18.58 -7.44 12.82
C ASN A 331 -18.62 -5.91 12.73
N GLY A 332 -17.51 -5.31 12.23
CA GLY A 332 -17.38 -3.86 12.19
C GLY A 332 -16.98 -3.24 13.52
N ILE A 333 -16.25 -3.99 14.38
CA ILE A 333 -15.72 -3.54 15.67
C ILE A 333 -14.98 -2.18 15.56
N GLU A 334 -14.37 -1.91 14.40
CA GLU A 334 -13.70 -0.66 14.11
C GLU A 334 -14.63 0.58 14.22
N ASN A 335 -15.95 0.42 14.04
CA ASN A 335 -16.91 1.52 14.20
C ASN A 335 -17.04 1.99 15.66
N TYR A 336 -16.56 1.20 16.60
CA TYR A 336 -16.52 1.51 18.03
C TYR A 336 -15.11 1.90 18.50
N SER A 337 -14.15 2.12 17.59
CA SER A 337 -12.73 2.37 17.88
C SER A 337 -12.52 3.48 18.92
N ARG A 338 -13.30 4.57 18.88
CA ARG A 338 -13.23 5.65 19.87
C ARG A 338 -13.36 5.14 21.30
N TYR A 339 -14.33 4.27 21.55
CA TYR A 339 -14.56 3.70 22.89
C TYR A 339 -13.53 2.65 23.28
N LEU A 340 -13.08 1.85 22.31
CA LEU A 340 -12.08 0.80 22.51
C LEU A 340 -10.69 1.36 22.79
N THR A 341 -10.39 2.56 22.25
CA THR A 341 -9.12 3.26 22.46
C THR A 341 -9.17 4.34 23.53
N GLY A 342 -10.36 4.63 24.08
CA GLY A 342 -10.56 5.65 25.13
C GLY A 342 -10.37 7.09 24.63
N ARG A 343 -10.43 7.35 23.34
CA ARG A 343 -10.25 8.67 22.75
C ARG A 343 -11.49 9.54 22.85
N ALA A 344 -11.27 10.86 22.92
CA ALA A 344 -12.34 11.83 22.89
C ALA A 344 -12.97 11.96 21.50
N PRO A 345 -14.21 12.46 21.40
CA PRO A 345 -14.87 12.70 20.11
C PRO A 345 -14.04 13.62 19.22
N GLY A 346 -13.79 13.20 17.98
CA GLY A 346 -13.04 13.95 16.98
C GLY A 346 -11.52 13.83 17.06
N GLU A 347 -10.98 13.17 18.06
CA GLU A 347 -9.54 12.87 18.11
C GLU A 347 -9.13 11.92 16.97
N PRO A 348 -7.87 12.04 16.48
CA PRO A 348 -7.37 11.14 15.44
C PRO A 348 -7.35 9.69 15.92
N PRO A 349 -7.68 8.71 15.05
CA PRO A 349 -7.57 7.31 15.42
C PRO A 349 -6.09 6.91 15.58
N PRO A 350 -5.79 5.87 16.37
CA PRO A 350 -4.43 5.35 16.48
C PRO A 350 -4.02 4.67 15.17
N THR A 351 -2.95 5.16 14.56
CA THR A 351 -2.44 4.70 13.27
C THR A 351 -1.01 4.19 13.38
N LEU A 352 -0.42 3.75 12.26
CA LEU A 352 0.98 3.33 12.22
C LEU A 352 1.94 4.42 12.74
N PHE A 353 1.61 5.71 12.53
CA PHE A 353 2.44 6.83 12.98
C PHE A 353 2.64 6.90 14.50
N GLU A 354 1.74 6.31 15.30
CA GLU A 354 1.95 6.18 16.74
C GLU A 354 2.93 5.07 17.14
N PHE A 355 3.14 4.08 16.27
CA PHE A 355 4.13 3.03 16.48
C PHE A 355 5.54 3.45 16.09
N ILE A 356 5.68 4.47 15.23
CA ILE A 356 6.96 4.91 14.68
C ILE A 356 7.73 5.69 15.75
N PRO A 357 9.04 5.41 15.95
CA PRO A 357 9.89 6.18 16.86
C PRO A 357 10.04 7.64 16.41
N ASP A 358 10.17 8.56 17.37
CA ASP A 358 10.31 10.00 17.08
C ASP A 358 11.57 10.35 16.27
N ASN A 359 12.62 9.51 16.37
CA ASN A 359 13.84 9.66 15.61
C ASN A 359 13.81 8.99 14.23
N ALA A 360 12.65 8.47 13.80
CA ALA A 360 12.54 7.89 12.48
C ALA A 360 12.60 8.94 11.36
N ILE A 361 12.83 8.48 10.13
CA ILE A 361 12.78 9.30 8.91
C ILE A 361 11.61 8.82 8.06
N VAL A 362 10.78 9.74 7.57
CA VAL A 362 9.75 9.46 6.59
C VAL A 362 10.28 9.77 5.19
N PHE A 363 10.33 8.78 4.32
CA PHE A 363 10.53 8.99 2.89
C PHE A 363 9.18 8.89 2.18
N ALA A 364 8.69 9.99 1.64
CA ALA A 364 7.48 9.98 0.82
C ALA A 364 7.87 9.80 -0.65
N ASP A 365 7.85 8.55 -1.13
CA ASP A 365 8.17 8.29 -2.54
C ASP A 365 7.01 8.70 -3.44
N GLU A 366 7.36 9.20 -4.64
CA GLU A 366 6.42 9.87 -5.55
C GLU A 366 5.50 10.86 -4.80
N SER A 367 6.12 11.74 -3.99
CA SER A 367 5.45 12.62 -3.04
C SER A 367 4.37 13.50 -3.67
N HIS A 368 4.56 13.90 -4.93
CA HIS A 368 3.55 14.64 -5.72
C HIS A 368 2.22 13.88 -5.89
N VAL A 369 2.20 12.56 -5.60
CA VAL A 369 0.99 11.71 -5.58
C VAL A 369 0.64 11.30 -4.16
N SER A 370 1.61 10.79 -3.38
CA SER A 370 1.40 10.25 -2.03
C SER A 370 0.84 11.31 -1.08
N VAL A 371 1.38 12.52 -1.08
CA VAL A 371 0.97 13.60 -0.18
C VAL A 371 -0.46 14.10 -0.47
N PRO A 372 -0.86 14.40 -1.72
CA PRO A 372 -2.24 14.73 -2.03
C PRO A 372 -3.25 13.62 -1.73
N GLN A 373 -2.87 12.35 -1.87
CA GLN A 373 -3.74 11.21 -1.50
C GLN A 373 -4.07 11.21 -0.01
N ILE A 374 -3.10 11.49 0.87
CA ILE A 374 -3.32 11.62 2.31
C ILE A 374 -4.43 12.63 2.60
N GLY A 375 -4.38 13.81 1.96
CA GLY A 375 -5.39 14.84 2.11
C GLY A 375 -6.78 14.48 1.55
N ALA A 376 -6.83 13.63 0.52
CA ALA A 376 -8.08 13.26 -0.14
C ALA A 376 -8.89 12.17 0.60
N MET A 377 -8.21 11.22 1.25
CA MET A 377 -8.85 10.05 1.86
C MET A 377 -9.88 10.36 2.93
N TYR A 378 -9.62 11.35 3.78
CA TYR A 378 -10.52 11.74 4.87
C TYR A 378 -11.91 12.18 4.39
N LYS A 379 -11.98 12.99 3.33
CA LYS A 379 -13.24 13.62 2.89
C LYS A 379 -14.26 12.61 2.39
N GLY A 380 -13.83 11.60 1.66
CA GLY A 380 -14.68 10.53 1.15
C GLY A 380 -15.25 9.66 2.28
N ASP A 381 -14.37 9.18 3.17
CA ASP A 381 -14.75 8.34 4.30
C ASP A 381 -15.73 9.05 5.25
N PHE A 382 -15.47 10.32 5.56
CA PHE A 382 -16.33 11.14 6.42
C PHE A 382 -17.75 11.24 5.89
N ARG A 383 -17.94 11.57 4.59
CA ARG A 383 -19.28 11.70 4.00
C ARG A 383 -20.07 10.40 4.04
N ARG A 384 -19.41 9.31 3.70
CA ARG A 384 -20.03 7.98 3.70
C ARG A 384 -20.53 7.62 5.11
N LYS A 385 -19.69 7.78 6.13
CA LYS A 385 -20.04 7.48 7.52
C LYS A 385 -21.08 8.42 8.10
N MET A 386 -21.04 9.69 7.75
CA MET A 386 -22.06 10.66 8.12
C MET A 386 -23.43 10.20 7.63
N THR A 387 -23.54 9.78 6.37
CA THR A 387 -24.81 9.26 5.82
C THR A 387 -25.29 8.02 6.57
N LEU A 388 -24.40 7.09 6.91
CA LEU A 388 -24.75 5.92 7.72
C LEU A 388 -25.27 6.29 9.12
N ALA A 389 -24.64 7.27 9.78
CA ALA A 389 -25.05 7.75 11.09
C ALA A 389 -26.36 8.53 11.06
N GLU A 390 -26.60 9.35 10.02
CA GLU A 390 -27.85 10.11 9.84
C GLU A 390 -29.07 9.23 9.62
N HIS A 391 -28.88 8.10 8.90
CA HIS A 391 -29.95 7.16 8.57
C HIS A 391 -30.03 5.93 9.50
N GLY A 392 -29.39 5.98 10.66
CA GLY A 392 -29.54 4.96 11.72
C GLY A 392 -28.87 3.61 11.43
N PHE A 393 -27.90 3.54 10.52
CA PHE A 393 -27.12 2.32 10.29
C PHE A 393 -25.95 2.17 11.27
N ARG A 394 -25.38 3.28 11.75
CA ARG A 394 -24.28 3.32 12.70
C ARG A 394 -24.47 4.46 13.72
N LEU A 395 -23.81 4.31 14.87
CA LEU A 395 -23.72 5.39 15.86
C LEU A 395 -22.85 6.54 15.29
N PRO A 396 -23.09 7.81 15.69
CA PRO A 396 -22.27 8.95 15.29
C PRO A 396 -20.77 8.76 15.55
N SER A 397 -20.40 8.01 16.58
CA SER A 397 -19.00 7.66 16.91
C SER A 397 -18.26 6.90 15.80
N CYS A 398 -18.98 6.27 14.87
CA CYS A 398 -18.34 5.59 13.72
C CYS A 398 -17.51 6.54 12.85
N MET A 399 -17.81 7.86 12.87
CA MET A 399 -17.07 8.88 12.14
C MET A 399 -15.65 9.09 12.68
N ASP A 400 -15.36 8.65 13.90
CA ASP A 400 -14.02 8.77 14.50
C ASP A 400 -13.10 7.62 14.09
N ASN A 401 -13.64 6.52 13.57
CA ASN A 401 -12.86 5.52 12.81
C ASN A 401 -12.66 6.01 11.38
N ARG A 402 -11.63 6.76 11.14
CA ARG A 402 -11.36 7.47 9.89
C ARG A 402 -9.86 7.48 9.58
N PRO A 403 -9.45 7.76 8.34
CA PRO A 403 -8.06 8.11 8.11
C PRO A 403 -7.70 9.43 8.82
N LEU A 404 -6.42 9.64 9.05
CA LEU A 404 -5.92 10.93 9.52
C LEU A 404 -6.36 12.04 8.57
N LYS A 405 -6.64 13.22 9.13
CA LYS A 405 -6.68 14.45 8.35
C LYS A 405 -5.26 14.83 7.93
N PHE A 406 -5.15 15.63 6.89
CA PHE A 406 -3.83 16.07 6.43
C PHE A 406 -3.02 16.77 7.52
N GLU A 407 -3.67 17.68 8.25
CA GLU A 407 -3.04 18.46 9.33
C GLU A 407 -2.63 17.58 10.52
N GLU A 408 -3.37 16.50 10.78
CA GLU A 408 -3.04 15.52 11.81
C GLU A 408 -1.82 14.70 11.43
N TRP A 409 -1.77 14.22 10.18
CA TRP A 409 -0.63 13.51 9.64
C TRP A 409 0.62 14.40 9.61
N ASP A 410 0.49 15.64 9.16
CA ASP A 410 1.59 16.60 9.10
C ASP A 410 2.19 16.89 10.47
N ALA A 411 1.33 16.99 11.51
CA ALA A 411 1.76 17.20 12.89
C ALA A 411 2.40 15.94 13.55
N MET A 412 2.06 14.73 13.06
CA MET A 412 2.54 13.47 13.64
C MET A 412 3.79 12.92 12.98
N ARG A 413 4.03 13.28 11.72
CA ARG A 413 5.19 12.75 10.99
C ARG A 413 6.50 13.27 11.57
N PRO A 414 7.53 12.42 11.72
CA PRO A 414 8.88 12.86 12.05
C PRO A 414 9.55 13.55 10.85
N GLN A 415 10.87 13.81 10.95
CA GLN A 415 11.65 14.37 9.85
C GLN A 415 11.36 13.63 8.54
N SER A 416 11.15 14.40 7.45
CA SER A 416 10.64 13.84 6.20
C SER A 416 11.47 14.26 5.00
N VAL A 417 11.71 13.31 4.11
CA VAL A 417 12.33 13.53 2.79
C VAL A 417 11.29 13.21 1.73
N PHE A 418 10.87 14.21 0.98
CA PHE A 418 9.93 14.10 -0.13
C PHE A 418 10.67 13.78 -1.41
N VAL A 419 10.41 12.61 -1.97
CA VAL A 419 11.13 12.07 -3.12
C VAL A 419 10.23 12.12 -4.35
N SER A 420 10.62 12.87 -5.38
CA SER A 420 9.83 12.99 -6.60
C SER A 420 10.67 13.46 -7.79
N ALA A 421 10.28 13.04 -9.00
CA ALA A 421 10.79 13.63 -10.24
C ALA A 421 10.17 15.01 -10.54
N THR A 422 9.04 15.30 -9.92
CA THR A 422 8.21 16.49 -10.11
C THR A 422 7.58 16.92 -8.78
N PRO A 423 8.40 17.40 -7.79
CA PRO A 423 7.87 17.83 -6.51
C PRO A 423 6.75 18.86 -6.69
N ALA A 424 5.70 18.78 -5.86
CA ALA A 424 4.60 19.73 -5.89
C ALA A 424 4.92 21.00 -5.09
N ALA A 425 4.09 22.03 -5.25
CA ALA A 425 4.32 23.32 -4.60
C ALA A 425 4.35 23.21 -3.07
N TRP A 426 3.57 22.30 -2.48
CA TRP A 426 3.54 22.13 -1.03
C TRP A 426 4.87 21.61 -0.47
N GLU A 427 5.48 20.58 -1.08
CA GLU A 427 6.77 20.05 -0.63
C GLU A 427 7.89 21.11 -0.74
N LEU A 428 7.88 21.87 -1.85
CA LEU A 428 8.85 22.95 -2.05
C LEU A 428 8.64 24.11 -1.06
N GLU A 429 7.38 24.40 -0.70
CA GLU A 429 7.08 25.40 0.34
C GLU A 429 7.59 24.96 1.72
N GLN A 430 7.40 23.66 2.07
CA GLN A 430 7.87 23.11 3.34
C GLN A 430 9.40 23.15 3.46
N SER A 431 10.13 22.87 2.38
CA SER A 431 11.60 22.94 2.34
C SER A 431 12.16 24.35 2.11
N GLY A 432 11.30 25.38 2.13
CA GLY A 432 11.72 26.78 1.85
C GLY A 432 12.22 26.99 0.41
N GLY A 433 11.84 26.15 -0.53
CA GLY A 433 12.28 26.16 -1.92
C GLY A 433 13.63 25.49 -2.17
N VAL A 434 14.23 24.89 -1.15
CA VAL A 434 15.50 24.16 -1.27
C VAL A 434 15.25 22.69 -1.60
N PHE A 435 16.02 22.11 -2.49
CA PHE A 435 15.96 20.70 -2.83
C PHE A 435 17.33 20.16 -3.23
N ALA A 436 17.61 18.91 -2.89
CA ALA A 436 18.73 18.17 -3.44
C ALA A 436 18.36 17.67 -4.84
N GLU A 437 19.19 17.92 -5.84
CA GLU A 437 18.92 17.56 -7.23
C GLU A 437 19.64 16.26 -7.60
N GLN A 438 18.92 15.31 -8.19
CA GLN A 438 19.45 14.05 -8.69
C GLN A 438 18.89 13.75 -10.08
N VAL A 439 19.50 14.36 -11.11
CA VAL A 439 19.04 14.24 -12.50
C VAL A 439 20.00 13.43 -13.39
N ILE A 440 21.25 13.31 -12.98
CA ILE A 440 22.24 12.52 -13.71
C ILE A 440 21.98 11.01 -13.52
N ARG A 441 21.82 10.32 -14.64
CA ARG A 441 21.73 8.85 -14.66
C ARG A 441 23.13 8.25 -14.79
N PRO A 442 23.53 7.35 -13.88
CA PRO A 442 24.84 6.67 -13.98
C PRO A 442 25.03 5.92 -15.30
N THR A 443 23.95 5.48 -15.95
CA THR A 443 23.94 4.78 -17.24
C THR A 443 24.24 5.69 -18.44
N GLY A 444 24.31 7.00 -18.24
CA GLY A 444 24.50 7.99 -19.29
C GLY A 444 23.26 8.25 -20.17
N LEU A 445 22.12 7.59 -19.90
CA LEU A 445 20.89 7.75 -20.69
C LEU A 445 20.37 9.19 -20.64
N LEU A 446 20.10 9.74 -21.82
CA LEU A 446 19.60 11.10 -21.99
C LEU A 446 18.08 11.15 -21.86
N ASP A 447 17.55 12.28 -21.42
CA ASP A 447 16.12 12.55 -21.59
C ASP A 447 15.79 12.64 -23.10
N PRO A 448 14.58 12.19 -23.51
CA PRO A 448 14.26 12.04 -24.93
C PRO A 448 14.16 13.39 -25.66
N VAL A 449 14.36 13.36 -26.96
CA VAL A 449 14.04 14.49 -27.84
C VAL A 449 12.51 14.62 -27.96
N ILE A 450 12.00 15.84 -27.88
CA ILE A 450 10.58 16.14 -27.96
C ILE A 450 10.32 16.86 -29.29
N GLU A 451 9.38 16.32 -30.08
CA GLU A 451 8.89 16.93 -31.31
C GLU A 451 7.43 17.38 -31.11
N ILE A 452 7.08 18.55 -31.66
CA ILE A 452 5.70 19.04 -31.67
C ILE A 452 5.20 18.94 -33.10
N ARG A 453 4.04 18.31 -33.29
CA ARG A 453 3.42 18.10 -34.62
C ARG A 453 1.95 18.53 -34.58
N PRO A 454 1.33 18.91 -35.73
CA PRO A 454 -0.06 19.35 -35.81
C PRO A 454 -1.06 18.28 -35.36
N VAL A 455 -2.19 18.71 -34.80
CA VAL A 455 -3.27 17.82 -34.35
C VAL A 455 -4.07 17.26 -35.54
N ASP A 456 -4.27 18.02 -36.60
CA ASP A 456 -5.14 17.64 -37.73
C ASP A 456 -4.76 16.30 -38.38
N THR A 457 -3.49 15.94 -38.37
CA THR A 457 -2.96 14.70 -38.98
C THR A 457 -2.43 13.70 -37.94
N GLN A 458 -2.73 13.91 -36.66
CA GLN A 458 -2.11 13.17 -35.56
C GLN A 458 -2.26 11.63 -35.67
N VAL A 459 -3.39 11.13 -36.17
CA VAL A 459 -3.66 9.68 -36.26
C VAL A 459 -2.88 9.05 -37.41
N ASP A 460 -2.84 9.69 -38.57
CA ASP A 460 -2.12 9.17 -39.75
C ASP A 460 -0.60 9.28 -39.56
N ASP A 461 -0.13 10.38 -38.99
CA ASP A 461 1.28 10.58 -38.64
C ASP A 461 1.74 9.58 -37.59
N LEU A 462 0.91 9.35 -36.54
CA LEU A 462 1.18 8.34 -35.51
C LEU A 462 1.28 6.93 -36.12
N LEU A 463 0.40 6.58 -37.04
CA LEU A 463 0.43 5.28 -37.70
C LEU A 463 1.75 5.06 -38.47
N ASP A 464 2.23 6.07 -39.18
CA ASP A 464 3.51 6.01 -39.91
C ASP A 464 4.69 5.87 -38.94
N GLU A 465 4.69 6.65 -37.84
CA GLU A 465 5.71 6.57 -36.79
C GLU A 465 5.71 5.22 -36.07
N ILE A 466 4.54 4.65 -35.78
CA ILE A 466 4.41 3.31 -35.22
C ILE A 466 5.11 2.29 -36.13
N ARG A 467 4.83 2.33 -37.42
CA ARG A 467 5.44 1.39 -38.39
C ARG A 467 6.96 1.48 -38.42
N LYS A 468 7.53 2.70 -38.36
CA LYS A 468 8.97 2.92 -38.29
C LYS A 468 9.58 2.33 -37.01
N VAL A 469 9.04 2.71 -35.88
CA VAL A 469 9.56 2.32 -34.57
C VAL A 469 9.45 0.81 -34.31
N THR A 470 8.33 0.20 -34.75
CA THR A 470 8.14 -1.25 -34.61
C THR A 470 9.00 -2.06 -35.56
N ALA A 471 9.32 -1.52 -36.76
CA ALA A 471 10.28 -2.14 -37.68
C ALA A 471 11.68 -2.24 -37.04
N ASP A 472 12.07 -1.28 -36.22
CA ASP A 472 13.33 -1.28 -35.48
C ASP A 472 13.29 -2.15 -34.19
N GLY A 473 12.14 -2.80 -33.92
CA GLY A 473 11.96 -3.71 -32.80
C GLY A 473 11.59 -3.05 -31.48
N TYR A 474 11.33 -1.75 -31.46
CA TYR A 474 10.92 -0.99 -30.27
C TYR A 474 9.39 -1.00 -30.06
N ARG A 475 8.98 -0.56 -28.88
CA ARG A 475 7.57 -0.44 -28.46
C ARG A 475 7.11 1.01 -28.44
N VAL A 476 5.81 1.21 -28.59
CA VAL A 476 5.18 2.54 -28.62
C VAL A 476 4.17 2.67 -27.49
N LEU A 477 4.24 3.77 -26.74
CA LEU A 477 3.23 4.19 -25.77
C LEU A 477 2.46 5.37 -26.34
N CYS A 478 1.14 5.31 -26.34
CA CYS A 478 0.29 6.39 -26.83
C CYS A 478 -0.71 6.82 -25.72
N THR A 479 -0.76 8.12 -25.43
CA THR A 479 -1.69 8.66 -24.44
C THR A 479 -2.81 9.45 -25.09
N THR A 480 -4.06 9.16 -24.67
CA THR A 480 -5.29 9.83 -25.09
C THR A 480 -5.96 10.55 -23.92
N LEU A 481 -6.98 11.38 -24.22
CA LEU A 481 -7.70 12.12 -23.17
C LEU A 481 -8.93 11.38 -22.63
N THR A 482 -9.50 10.46 -23.40
CA THR A 482 -10.75 9.78 -23.04
C THR A 482 -10.68 8.28 -23.34
N LYS A 483 -11.46 7.50 -22.59
CA LYS A 483 -11.60 6.05 -22.78
C LYS A 483 -12.08 5.73 -24.19
N ARG A 484 -13.09 6.45 -24.66
CA ARG A 484 -13.65 6.27 -26.01
C ARG A 484 -12.58 6.50 -27.09
N MET A 485 -11.79 7.58 -26.96
CA MET A 485 -10.72 7.85 -27.92
C MET A 485 -9.65 6.74 -27.91
N ALA A 486 -9.34 6.16 -26.75
CA ALA A 486 -8.42 5.03 -26.65
C ALA A 486 -8.99 3.79 -27.34
N GLU A 487 -10.27 3.50 -27.16
CA GLU A 487 -10.99 2.39 -27.78
C GLU A 487 -11.06 2.57 -29.31
N ASP A 488 -11.56 3.71 -29.78
CA ASP A 488 -11.68 4.04 -31.20
C ASP A 488 -10.31 3.97 -31.92
N LEU A 489 -9.25 4.50 -31.29
CA LEU A 489 -7.88 4.45 -31.86
C LEU A 489 -7.32 3.02 -31.87
N THR A 490 -7.63 2.23 -30.85
CA THR A 490 -7.19 0.82 -30.82
C THR A 490 -7.84 0.02 -31.95
N GLU A 491 -9.13 0.19 -32.15
CA GLU A 491 -9.87 -0.46 -33.26
C GLU A 491 -9.29 -0.04 -34.62
N TYR A 492 -9.10 1.25 -34.84
CA TYR A 492 -8.51 1.77 -36.08
C TYR A 492 -7.10 1.19 -36.35
N LEU A 493 -6.20 1.21 -35.36
CA LEU A 493 -4.84 0.68 -35.53
C LEU A 493 -4.84 -0.84 -35.76
N HIS A 494 -5.76 -1.55 -35.11
CA HIS A 494 -5.94 -2.99 -35.35
C HIS A 494 -6.39 -3.28 -36.78
N GLU A 495 -7.34 -2.50 -37.32
CA GLU A 495 -7.74 -2.59 -38.73
C GLU A 495 -6.60 -2.30 -39.71
N GLN A 496 -5.63 -1.45 -39.32
CA GLN A 496 -4.42 -1.17 -40.09
C GLN A 496 -3.32 -2.23 -39.94
N GLY A 497 -3.62 -3.34 -39.24
CA GLY A 497 -2.70 -4.46 -39.07
C GLY A 497 -1.64 -4.25 -38.00
N ILE A 498 -1.80 -3.26 -37.12
CA ILE A 498 -0.90 -3.00 -35.99
C ILE A 498 -1.31 -3.90 -34.81
N LYS A 499 -0.34 -4.53 -34.15
CA LYS A 499 -0.56 -5.26 -32.89
C LYS A 499 -0.66 -4.28 -31.75
N VAL A 500 -1.86 -3.95 -31.33
CA VAL A 500 -2.17 -2.91 -30.37
C VAL A 500 -3.05 -3.44 -29.27
N ARG A 501 -2.84 -2.95 -28.03
CA ARG A 501 -3.76 -3.09 -26.90
C ARG A 501 -4.04 -1.73 -26.27
N TYR A 502 -5.18 -1.58 -25.60
CA TYR A 502 -5.45 -0.41 -24.76
C TYR A 502 -5.52 -0.79 -23.29
N MET A 503 -5.24 0.20 -22.44
CA MET A 503 -5.28 0.06 -20.99
C MET A 503 -6.04 1.23 -20.36
N HIS A 504 -7.01 0.93 -19.48
CA HIS A 504 -7.79 1.93 -18.74
C HIS A 504 -7.88 1.58 -17.25
N SER A 505 -8.49 2.48 -16.46
CA SER A 505 -8.58 2.36 -14.99
C SER A 505 -9.35 1.15 -14.48
N ASP A 506 -10.21 0.53 -15.32
CA ASP A 506 -11.08 -0.57 -14.90
C ASP A 506 -10.46 -1.96 -15.16
N ILE A 507 -9.27 -1.99 -15.76
CA ILE A 507 -8.50 -3.23 -15.97
C ILE A 507 -7.94 -3.69 -14.64
N ASP A 508 -8.13 -4.97 -14.33
CA ASP A 508 -7.61 -5.62 -13.12
C ASP A 508 -6.07 -5.55 -13.09
N THR A 509 -5.51 -5.51 -11.90
CA THR A 509 -4.06 -5.36 -11.70
C THR A 509 -3.28 -6.52 -12.31
N ILE A 510 -3.81 -7.74 -12.24
CA ILE A 510 -3.17 -8.92 -12.87
C ILE A 510 -3.12 -8.76 -14.39
N GLU A 511 -4.26 -8.46 -15.00
CA GLU A 511 -4.35 -8.22 -16.44
C GLU A 511 -3.43 -7.07 -16.87
N ARG A 512 -3.28 -6.04 -16.05
CA ARG A 512 -2.36 -4.92 -16.30
C ARG A 512 -0.90 -5.38 -16.37
N ILE A 513 -0.46 -6.25 -15.47
CA ILE A 513 0.91 -6.78 -15.46
C ILE A 513 1.13 -7.69 -16.67
N GLU A 514 0.16 -8.50 -17.02
CA GLU A 514 0.22 -9.32 -18.23
C GLU A 514 0.32 -8.47 -19.50
N ILE A 515 -0.48 -7.41 -19.60
CA ILE A 515 -0.40 -6.46 -20.72
C ILE A 515 1.02 -5.87 -20.82
N LEU A 516 1.61 -5.46 -19.70
CA LEU A 516 2.95 -4.88 -19.71
C LEU A 516 4.04 -5.91 -20.03
N ARG A 517 3.92 -7.12 -19.51
CA ARG A 517 4.80 -8.23 -19.85
C ARG A 517 4.70 -8.58 -21.34
N ASP A 518 3.50 -8.72 -21.86
CA ASP A 518 3.24 -9.01 -23.26
C ASP A 518 3.79 -7.93 -24.19
N LEU A 519 3.67 -6.65 -23.81
CA LEU A 519 4.29 -5.53 -24.51
C LEU A 519 5.82 -5.69 -24.57
N ARG A 520 6.46 -5.97 -23.43
CA ARG A 520 7.91 -6.15 -23.36
C ARG A 520 8.39 -7.37 -24.15
N LEU A 521 7.66 -8.48 -24.07
CA LEU A 521 7.95 -9.69 -24.84
C LEU A 521 7.66 -9.54 -26.35
N GLY A 522 6.94 -8.50 -26.76
CA GLY A 522 6.61 -8.25 -28.17
C GLY A 522 5.41 -9.05 -28.67
N ALA A 523 4.56 -9.53 -27.81
CA ALA A 523 3.27 -10.10 -28.21
C ALA A 523 2.40 -9.07 -28.93
N PHE A 524 2.56 -7.81 -28.56
CA PHE A 524 2.04 -6.64 -29.28
C PHE A 524 3.03 -5.47 -29.19
N ASP A 525 2.84 -4.43 -30.03
CA ASP A 525 3.84 -3.39 -30.25
C ASP A 525 3.43 -2.02 -29.72
N VAL A 526 2.12 -1.77 -29.58
CA VAL A 526 1.57 -0.46 -29.19
C VAL A 526 0.64 -0.61 -27.99
N LEU A 527 0.88 0.20 -26.97
CA LEU A 527 -0.01 0.32 -25.82
C LEU A 527 -0.65 1.71 -25.81
N ILE A 528 -1.98 1.75 -25.84
CA ILE A 528 -2.75 2.99 -25.77
C ILE A 528 -3.40 3.10 -24.40
N GLY A 529 -3.42 4.30 -23.81
CA GLY A 529 -4.14 4.53 -22.57
C GLY A 529 -4.38 6.00 -22.26
N ILE A 530 -5.29 6.24 -21.32
CA ILE A 530 -5.64 7.60 -20.87
C ILE A 530 -4.58 8.12 -19.91
N ASN A 531 -4.20 7.31 -18.97
CA ASN A 531 -3.21 7.59 -17.94
C ASN A 531 -2.31 6.36 -17.78
N LEU A 532 -1.49 6.12 -18.80
CA LEU A 532 -0.50 5.02 -18.83
C LEU A 532 0.58 5.14 -17.75
N LEU A 533 0.51 6.23 -16.98
CA LEU A 533 1.65 6.78 -16.26
C LEU A 533 1.48 6.72 -14.77
N ARG A 534 0.56 5.90 -14.27
CA ARG A 534 0.60 5.58 -12.87
C ARG A 534 1.93 4.90 -12.60
N GLU A 535 2.53 5.28 -11.51
CA GLU A 535 3.88 5.00 -11.03
C GLU A 535 4.25 3.52 -11.19
N GLY A 536 5.51 3.23 -11.42
CA GLY A 536 6.04 1.85 -11.46
C GLY A 536 6.18 1.19 -12.84
N LEU A 537 5.90 1.87 -13.98
CA LEU A 537 6.15 1.32 -15.31
C LEU A 537 7.61 1.46 -15.74
N ASP A 538 8.30 0.35 -15.87
CA ASP A 538 9.66 0.25 -16.41
C ASP A 538 9.65 -0.51 -17.74
N ILE A 539 9.70 0.23 -18.86
CA ILE A 539 9.67 -0.33 -20.23
C ILE A 539 10.89 0.15 -21.00
N PRO A 540 12.06 -0.49 -20.84
CA PRO A 540 13.28 -0.11 -21.57
C PRO A 540 13.15 -0.23 -23.09
N GLU A 541 12.21 -1.04 -23.55
CA GLU A 541 11.93 -1.28 -24.96
C GLU A 541 11.14 -0.15 -25.64
N CYS A 542 10.68 0.86 -24.86
CA CYS A 542 9.89 1.98 -25.39
C CYS A 542 10.76 2.95 -26.21
N GLY A 543 10.60 2.94 -27.54
CA GLY A 543 11.30 3.84 -28.46
C GLY A 543 10.51 5.11 -28.79
N LEU A 544 9.18 5.10 -28.62
CA LEU A 544 8.33 6.26 -28.88
C LEU A 544 7.24 6.42 -27.82
N VAL A 545 7.11 7.64 -27.34
CA VAL A 545 5.94 8.08 -26.57
C VAL A 545 5.19 9.12 -27.39
N ALA A 546 3.93 8.85 -27.70
CA ALA A 546 3.04 9.75 -28.43
C ALA A 546 1.99 10.33 -27.49
N ILE A 547 1.86 11.65 -27.46
CA ILE A 547 0.90 12.38 -26.64
C ILE A 547 -0.08 13.09 -27.57
N LEU A 548 -1.29 12.52 -27.72
CA LEU A 548 -2.34 13.11 -28.54
C LEU A 548 -3.01 14.27 -27.81
N ASP A 549 -3.46 15.28 -28.57
CA ASP A 549 -4.12 16.47 -28.02
C ASP A 549 -3.34 17.07 -26.83
N ALA A 550 -2.04 17.26 -26.97
CA ALA A 550 -1.17 17.73 -25.91
C ALA A 550 -1.47 19.18 -25.47
N ASP A 551 -2.14 19.95 -26.32
CA ASP A 551 -2.56 21.35 -26.06
C ASP A 551 -3.90 21.48 -25.35
N LYS A 552 -4.59 20.39 -25.05
CA LYS A 552 -5.84 20.41 -24.28
C LYS A 552 -5.53 20.45 -22.79
N GLU A 553 -5.34 21.66 -22.27
CA GLU A 553 -5.00 21.86 -20.85
C GLU A 553 -6.00 21.17 -19.90
N GLY A 554 -5.46 20.52 -18.87
CA GLY A 554 -6.20 19.79 -17.86
C GLY A 554 -5.28 18.90 -17.03
N PHE A 555 -5.85 18.15 -16.10
CA PHE A 555 -5.08 17.26 -15.20
C PHE A 555 -4.16 16.28 -15.96
N LEU A 556 -4.64 15.72 -17.09
CA LEU A 556 -3.88 14.76 -17.91
C LEU A 556 -2.80 15.40 -18.79
N ARG A 557 -2.78 16.70 -18.90
CA ARG A 557 -1.82 17.49 -19.69
C ARG A 557 -1.19 18.61 -18.85
N SER A 558 -1.18 18.43 -17.53
CA SER A 558 -0.41 19.28 -16.62
C SER A 558 1.09 19.06 -16.83
N GLU A 559 1.91 20.02 -16.42
CA GLU A 559 3.37 19.92 -16.45
C GLU A 559 3.87 18.59 -15.84
N THR A 560 3.42 18.27 -14.62
CA THR A 560 3.76 17.02 -13.94
C THR A 560 3.41 15.78 -14.77
N SER A 561 2.18 15.73 -15.32
CA SER A 561 1.75 14.61 -16.15
C SER A 561 2.59 14.48 -17.44
N LEU A 562 2.93 15.60 -18.07
CA LEU A 562 3.77 15.62 -19.27
C LEU A 562 5.19 15.14 -18.97
N VAL A 563 5.84 15.68 -17.92
CA VAL A 563 7.21 15.26 -17.53
C VAL A 563 7.25 13.76 -17.19
N GLN A 564 6.26 13.25 -16.47
CA GLN A 564 6.14 11.82 -16.17
C GLN A 564 5.99 10.96 -17.44
N THR A 565 5.19 11.43 -18.40
CA THR A 565 4.97 10.76 -19.69
C THR A 565 6.25 10.73 -20.53
N ILE A 566 6.87 11.87 -20.68
CA ILE A 566 8.14 12.05 -21.39
C ILE A 566 9.21 11.11 -20.81
N GLY A 567 9.28 11.04 -19.47
CA GLY A 567 10.24 10.20 -18.75
C GLY A 567 10.13 8.69 -19.04
N ARG A 568 9.03 8.21 -19.63
CA ARG A 568 8.91 6.79 -20.03
C ARG A 568 9.81 6.44 -21.22
N ALA A 569 10.10 7.38 -22.12
CA ALA A 569 11.04 7.19 -23.20
C ALA A 569 12.51 7.34 -22.76
N ALA A 570 12.79 7.90 -21.58
CA ALA A 570 14.14 8.18 -21.09
C ALA A 570 14.98 6.95 -20.70
N ARG A 571 14.42 5.75 -20.78
CA ARG A 571 15.11 4.48 -20.50
C ARG A 571 15.67 3.80 -21.74
N ASN A 572 15.38 4.34 -22.90
CA ASN A 572 15.88 3.88 -24.20
C ASN A 572 16.81 4.93 -24.80
N ALA A 573 17.98 4.53 -25.28
CA ALA A 573 18.92 5.45 -25.91
C ALA A 573 18.37 6.10 -27.19
N GLU A 574 17.49 5.40 -27.90
CA GLU A 574 16.77 5.87 -29.10
C GLU A 574 15.38 6.44 -28.79
N GLY A 575 15.07 6.61 -27.50
CA GLY A 575 13.77 7.07 -27.05
C GLY A 575 13.46 8.51 -27.48
N ARG A 576 12.26 8.71 -28.05
CA ARG A 576 11.77 10.04 -28.47
C ARG A 576 10.31 10.24 -28.11
N VAL A 577 9.87 11.50 -28.09
CA VAL A 577 8.52 11.88 -27.75
C VAL A 577 7.93 12.76 -28.86
N ILE A 578 6.70 12.47 -29.26
CA ILE A 578 5.92 13.32 -30.15
C ILE A 578 4.72 13.85 -29.39
N MET A 579 4.59 15.18 -29.33
CA MET A 579 3.43 15.89 -28.81
C MET A 579 2.62 16.43 -29.98
N TYR A 580 1.38 15.98 -30.12
CA TYR A 580 0.47 16.53 -31.10
C TYR A 580 -0.27 17.73 -30.51
N ALA A 581 0.01 18.91 -31.04
CA ALA A 581 -0.49 20.16 -30.52
C ALA A 581 -0.50 21.24 -31.63
N ASP A 582 -1.57 22.02 -31.70
CA ASP A 582 -1.65 23.18 -32.60
C ASP A 582 -1.06 24.44 -31.97
N ARG A 583 -0.94 24.43 -30.64
CA ARG A 583 -0.33 25.52 -29.85
C ARG A 583 0.47 24.96 -28.69
N VAL A 584 1.56 25.62 -28.35
CA VAL A 584 2.33 25.30 -27.14
C VAL A 584 1.62 25.96 -25.93
N THR A 585 1.22 25.14 -24.96
CA THR A 585 0.62 25.64 -23.71
C THR A 585 1.71 25.90 -22.67
N GLY A 586 1.37 26.66 -21.63
CA GLY A 586 2.33 26.93 -20.54
C GLY A 586 2.81 25.66 -19.84
N SER A 587 1.96 24.61 -19.72
CA SER A 587 2.37 23.31 -19.18
C SER A 587 3.33 22.57 -20.10
N MET A 588 3.12 22.62 -21.41
CA MET A 588 4.05 22.05 -22.40
C MET A 588 5.39 22.78 -22.38
N GLU A 589 5.39 24.11 -22.39
CA GLU A 589 6.60 24.92 -22.37
C GLU A 589 7.51 24.58 -21.18
N ARG A 590 6.92 24.48 -19.97
CA ARG A 590 7.67 24.11 -18.78
C ARG A 590 8.18 22.67 -18.82
N ALA A 591 7.34 21.71 -19.26
CA ALA A 591 7.75 20.31 -19.38
C ALA A 591 8.88 20.11 -20.39
N ILE A 592 8.81 20.77 -21.54
CA ILE A 592 9.84 20.73 -22.59
C ILE A 592 11.12 21.40 -22.06
N GLY A 593 11.00 22.57 -21.45
CA GLY A 593 12.13 23.31 -20.85
C GLY A 593 12.87 22.47 -19.84
N GLU A 594 12.18 21.84 -18.90
CA GLU A 594 12.78 20.97 -17.88
C GLU A 594 13.42 19.73 -18.48
N THR A 595 12.80 19.10 -19.46
CA THR A 595 13.37 17.93 -20.17
C THR A 595 14.67 18.29 -20.91
N ASN A 596 14.68 19.43 -21.60
CA ASN A 596 15.87 19.91 -22.30
C ASN A 596 17.00 20.26 -21.32
N ARG A 597 16.69 20.95 -20.21
CA ARG A 597 17.65 21.25 -19.15
C ARG A 597 18.34 19.97 -18.62
N ARG A 598 17.53 18.94 -18.30
CA ARG A 598 18.04 17.64 -17.84
C ARG A 598 18.90 16.97 -18.88
N ARG A 599 18.47 17.00 -20.15
CA ARG A 599 19.20 16.43 -21.26
C ARG A 599 20.56 17.09 -21.45
N GLU A 600 20.63 18.43 -21.43
CA GLU A 600 21.87 19.20 -21.55
C GLU A 600 22.85 18.91 -20.40
N LYS A 601 22.35 18.86 -19.16
CA LYS A 601 23.14 18.52 -17.98
C LYS A 601 23.73 17.10 -18.09
N GLN A 602 22.94 16.13 -18.54
CA GLN A 602 23.40 14.76 -18.75
C GLN A 602 24.41 14.65 -19.89
N MET A 603 24.21 15.37 -20.99
CA MET A 603 25.16 15.39 -22.11
C MET A 603 26.53 15.96 -21.69
N ALA A 604 26.53 17.06 -20.92
CA ALA A 604 27.76 17.65 -20.39
C ALA A 604 28.51 16.66 -19.47
N TYR A 605 27.78 16.01 -18.56
CA TYR A 605 28.33 14.99 -17.69
C TYR A 605 28.91 13.79 -18.46
N ASN A 606 28.18 13.28 -19.45
CA ASN A 606 28.66 12.17 -20.28
C ASN A 606 29.95 12.52 -21.03
N LEU A 607 30.04 13.75 -21.56
CA LEU A 607 31.23 14.24 -22.27
C LEU A 607 32.43 14.34 -21.34
N GLU A 608 32.23 14.87 -20.15
CA GLU A 608 33.30 15.05 -19.14
C GLU A 608 33.86 13.70 -18.66
N HIS A 609 32.96 12.69 -18.48
CA HIS A 609 33.33 11.39 -17.93
C HIS A 609 33.53 10.30 -19.00
N GLY A 610 33.41 10.65 -20.30
CA GLY A 610 33.57 9.70 -21.41
C GLY A 610 32.54 8.58 -21.44
N ILE A 611 31.31 8.86 -20.96
CA ILE A 611 30.23 7.87 -20.86
C ILE A 611 29.45 7.82 -22.18
N THR A 612 29.29 6.63 -22.74
CA THR A 612 28.40 6.38 -23.88
C THR A 612 27.05 5.89 -23.38
N PRO A 613 25.92 6.57 -23.68
CA PRO A 613 24.60 6.13 -23.29
C PRO A 613 24.33 4.70 -23.76
N ALA A 614 23.85 3.85 -22.86
CA ALA A 614 23.48 2.47 -23.17
C ALA A 614 22.13 2.12 -22.55
N THR A 615 21.24 1.55 -23.37
CA THR A 615 19.95 1.04 -22.91
C THR A 615 20.18 -0.11 -21.94
N VAL A 616 19.62 -0.02 -20.74
CA VAL A 616 19.70 -1.09 -19.73
C VAL A 616 18.77 -2.23 -20.18
N LYS A 617 19.35 -3.36 -20.58
CA LYS A 617 18.59 -4.59 -20.85
C LYS A 617 18.31 -5.28 -19.52
N LYS A 618 17.15 -5.04 -18.93
CA LYS A 618 16.63 -5.89 -17.84
C LYS A 618 15.93 -7.10 -18.44
N ASN A 619 16.27 -8.30 -17.98
CA ASN A 619 15.48 -9.48 -18.33
C ASN A 619 14.02 -9.26 -17.94
N VAL A 620 13.09 -9.72 -18.79
CA VAL A 620 11.64 -9.62 -18.51
C VAL A 620 11.30 -10.41 -17.25
N ASP A 621 12.06 -11.47 -17.00
CA ASP A 621 11.99 -12.28 -15.78
C ASP A 621 12.44 -11.51 -14.52
N ASP A 622 13.29 -10.47 -14.64
CA ASP A 622 13.78 -9.68 -13.50
C ASP A 622 12.73 -8.78 -12.87
N ILE A 623 11.64 -8.44 -13.53
CA ILE A 623 10.53 -7.69 -12.91
C ILE A 623 9.82 -8.59 -11.88
N LEU A 624 9.70 -9.86 -12.18
CA LEU A 624 9.20 -10.86 -11.26
C LEU A 624 10.35 -11.44 -10.40
N ALA A 625 11.55 -11.60 -10.95
CA ALA A 625 12.72 -12.15 -10.26
C ALA A 625 13.47 -11.15 -9.35
N GLY A 626 13.28 -9.83 -9.52
CA GLY A 626 13.70 -8.83 -8.51
C GLY A 626 12.95 -9.00 -7.18
N LEU A 627 11.77 -9.64 -7.24
CA LEU A 627 11.01 -10.16 -6.11
C LEU A 627 11.47 -11.58 -5.70
N TYR A 628 12.31 -12.24 -6.52
CA TYR A 628 12.68 -13.66 -6.39
C TYR A 628 14.19 -13.87 -6.54
N LYS A 629 14.97 -13.63 -5.54
CA LYS A 629 16.30 -14.25 -5.45
C LYS A 629 16.17 -15.67 -4.91
N GLY A 630 15.91 -16.61 -5.81
CA GLY A 630 15.93 -18.04 -5.55
C GLY A 630 15.80 -18.78 -6.88
N ASP A 631 16.73 -19.71 -7.18
CA ASP A 631 16.79 -20.52 -8.39
C ASP A 631 15.45 -21.20 -8.75
N VAL A 632 14.66 -20.61 -9.65
CA VAL A 632 13.44 -21.24 -10.13
C VAL A 632 13.28 -21.07 -11.64
N ASP A 633 13.17 -22.17 -12.32
CA ASP A 633 12.94 -22.29 -13.77
C ASP A 633 11.49 -21.90 -14.13
N MET A 634 11.27 -20.64 -14.49
CA MET A 634 9.97 -20.04 -14.88
C MET A 634 9.30 -20.78 -16.06
N ASN A 635 10.04 -21.45 -16.92
CA ASN A 635 9.49 -22.20 -18.05
C ASN A 635 8.66 -23.43 -17.65
N ARG A 636 8.85 -23.94 -16.45
CA ARG A 636 8.05 -25.06 -15.90
C ARG A 636 6.70 -24.59 -15.34
N VAL A 637 6.60 -23.37 -14.87
CA VAL A 637 5.36 -22.82 -14.25
C VAL A 637 4.37 -22.39 -15.31
N THR A 638 4.84 -21.70 -16.36
CA THR A 638 3.98 -21.30 -17.50
C THR A 638 3.49 -22.47 -18.32
N ALA A 639 4.16 -23.62 -18.30
CA ALA A 639 3.72 -24.84 -18.97
C ALA A 639 2.60 -25.59 -18.25
N THR A 640 2.35 -25.27 -16.97
CA THR A 640 1.36 -25.99 -16.13
C THR A 640 0.07 -25.17 -15.91
N ILE A 641 0.05 -23.90 -16.27
CA ILE A 641 -1.13 -23.02 -16.13
C ILE A 641 -1.75 -22.84 -17.51
N ASP A 642 -2.98 -23.32 -17.67
CA ASP A 642 -3.77 -23.16 -18.90
C ASP A 642 -4.01 -21.65 -19.16
N PRO A 643 -3.60 -21.07 -20.31
CA PRO A 643 -3.71 -19.63 -20.58
C PRO A 643 -5.14 -19.07 -20.56
N LYS A 644 -6.16 -19.92 -20.52
CA LYS A 644 -7.58 -19.51 -20.49
C LYS A 644 -8.18 -19.37 -19.10
N ALA A 645 -7.40 -19.61 -18.05
CA ALA A 645 -7.88 -19.70 -16.68
C ALA A 645 -7.34 -18.58 -15.75
N GLN A 646 -7.09 -17.39 -16.25
CA GLN A 646 -6.34 -16.32 -15.56
C GLN A 646 -7.25 -15.40 -14.73
N GLY A 647 -6.78 -14.94 -13.59
CA GLY A 647 -7.39 -13.92 -12.71
C GLY A 647 -8.18 -14.48 -11.51
N SER A 648 -9.28 -15.20 -11.68
CA SER A 648 -10.00 -15.88 -10.58
C SER A 648 -9.32 -17.20 -10.19
N ASN A 649 -8.28 -17.62 -10.92
CA ASN A 649 -7.69 -18.94 -10.85
C ASN A 649 -6.46 -19.01 -9.93
N LEU A 650 -5.68 -17.92 -9.76
CA LEU A 650 -4.49 -17.96 -8.89
C LEU A 650 -4.87 -18.26 -7.44
N LYS A 651 -5.94 -17.65 -6.93
CA LYS A 651 -6.45 -17.93 -5.58
C LYS A 651 -6.97 -19.36 -5.45
N ALA A 652 -7.69 -19.86 -6.47
CA ALA A 652 -8.16 -21.24 -6.50
C ALA A 652 -6.99 -22.25 -6.58
N VAL A 653 -5.94 -21.91 -7.33
CA VAL A 653 -4.70 -22.70 -7.41
C VAL A 653 -3.98 -22.70 -6.07
N LEU A 654 -3.82 -21.52 -5.44
CA LEU A 654 -3.21 -21.39 -4.10
C LEU A 654 -3.98 -22.19 -3.05
N GLU A 655 -5.31 -22.11 -3.06
CA GLU A 655 -6.16 -22.88 -2.14
C GLU A 655 -6.07 -24.38 -2.40
N GLY A 656 -6.03 -24.79 -3.66
CA GLY A 656 -5.79 -26.19 -4.07
C GLY A 656 -4.45 -26.70 -3.56
N LEU A 657 -3.37 -25.98 -3.81
CA LEU A 657 -2.02 -26.33 -3.36
C LEU A 657 -1.91 -26.37 -1.84
N ARG A 658 -2.54 -25.44 -1.12
CA ARG A 658 -2.59 -25.46 0.36
C ARG A 658 -3.33 -26.68 0.88
N ASN A 659 -4.41 -27.10 0.23
CA ASN A 659 -5.15 -28.32 0.59
C ASN A 659 -4.33 -29.56 0.31
N ASP A 660 -3.63 -29.64 -0.82
CA ASP A 660 -2.79 -30.77 -1.17
C ASP A 660 -1.55 -30.85 -0.27
N MET A 661 -0.96 -29.70 0.10
CA MET A 661 0.11 -29.63 1.10
C MET A 661 -0.35 -30.18 2.46
N ARG A 662 -1.56 -29.82 2.92
CA ARG A 662 -2.12 -30.36 4.18
C ARG A 662 -2.33 -31.86 4.11
N LYS A 663 -2.88 -32.38 3.00
CA LYS A 663 -3.06 -33.82 2.78
C LYS A 663 -1.72 -34.58 2.77
N ALA A 664 -0.71 -34.04 2.09
CA ALA A 664 0.63 -34.63 2.08
C ALA A 664 1.23 -34.69 3.51
N ALA A 665 1.05 -33.61 4.29
CA ALA A 665 1.48 -33.56 5.68
C ALA A 665 0.70 -34.57 6.57
N GLU A 666 -0.62 -34.70 6.39
CA GLU A 666 -1.45 -35.69 7.09
C GLU A 666 -1.02 -37.14 6.76
N ASN A 667 -0.60 -37.38 5.52
CA ASN A 667 -0.07 -38.69 5.06
C ASN A 667 1.39 -38.91 5.46
N LEU A 668 2.03 -37.98 6.18
CA LEU A 668 3.45 -38.04 6.58
C LEU A 668 4.44 -37.98 5.39
N GLU A 669 3.99 -37.44 4.25
CA GLU A 669 4.78 -37.19 3.06
C GLU A 669 5.49 -35.83 3.15
N PHE A 670 6.40 -35.68 4.12
CA PHE A 670 6.97 -34.38 4.50
C PHE A 670 7.77 -33.69 3.38
N GLU A 671 8.45 -34.45 2.51
CA GLU A 671 9.20 -33.90 1.38
C GLU A 671 8.23 -33.26 0.34
N GLU A 672 7.12 -33.95 0.04
CA GLU A 672 6.10 -33.43 -0.86
C GLU A 672 5.36 -32.25 -0.23
N ALA A 673 5.04 -32.31 1.06
CA ALA A 673 4.45 -31.19 1.78
C ALA A 673 5.37 -29.94 1.78
N ALA A 674 6.69 -30.13 1.97
CA ALA A 674 7.66 -29.04 1.90
C ALA A 674 7.76 -28.45 0.47
N ARG A 675 7.78 -29.30 -0.55
CA ARG A 675 7.77 -28.87 -1.96
C ARG A 675 6.54 -28.03 -2.30
N LEU A 676 5.35 -28.49 -1.88
CA LEU A 676 4.10 -27.78 -2.10
C LEU A 676 4.05 -26.46 -1.31
N ARG A 677 4.63 -26.41 -0.10
CA ARG A 677 4.77 -25.17 0.68
C ARG A 677 5.63 -24.14 -0.06
N ASP A 678 6.76 -24.56 -0.58
CA ASP A 678 7.66 -23.67 -1.30
C ASP A 678 7.01 -23.15 -2.59
N GLU A 679 6.17 -23.99 -3.26
CA GLU A 679 5.36 -23.57 -4.40
C GLU A 679 4.28 -22.56 -4.00
N VAL A 680 3.59 -22.79 -2.87
CA VAL A 680 2.61 -21.83 -2.32
C VAL A 680 3.27 -20.49 -2.01
N LYS A 681 4.42 -20.47 -1.31
CA LYS A 681 5.18 -19.25 -1.02
C LYS A 681 5.56 -18.48 -2.26
N ARG A 682 5.98 -19.20 -3.29
CA ARG A 682 6.33 -18.61 -4.58
C ARG A 682 5.13 -17.91 -5.23
N LEU A 683 3.98 -18.56 -5.28
CA LEU A 683 2.76 -18.00 -5.86
C LEU A 683 2.17 -16.86 -5.00
N GLU A 684 2.29 -16.93 -3.68
CA GLU A 684 1.90 -15.86 -2.77
C GLU A 684 2.74 -14.59 -2.95
N ALA A 685 4.03 -14.74 -3.22
CA ALA A 685 4.89 -13.60 -3.53
C ALA A 685 4.48 -12.93 -4.87
N VAL A 686 4.05 -13.72 -5.87
CA VAL A 686 3.46 -13.20 -7.11
C VAL A 686 2.16 -12.43 -6.82
N ASP A 687 1.27 -12.99 -6.00
CA ASP A 687 0.01 -12.35 -5.62
C ASP A 687 0.26 -11.03 -4.89
N LEU A 688 1.26 -10.97 -4.01
CA LEU A 688 1.66 -9.76 -3.30
C LEU A 688 2.13 -8.64 -4.25
N ALA A 689 2.94 -8.99 -5.25
CA ALA A 689 3.45 -8.04 -6.23
C ALA A 689 2.37 -7.46 -7.15
N VAL A 690 1.26 -8.17 -7.26
CA VAL A 690 0.17 -7.89 -8.20
C VAL A 690 -1.03 -7.21 -7.52
N SER A 691 -1.17 -7.34 -6.18
CA SER A 691 -2.36 -6.85 -5.47
C SER A 691 -2.56 -5.33 -5.57
N ASP A 692 -3.78 -4.90 -5.92
CA ASP A 692 -4.19 -3.49 -5.94
C ASP A 692 -4.70 -3.04 -4.55
N ASP A 693 -4.63 -1.73 -4.26
CA ASP A 693 -5.18 -1.17 -3.01
C ASP A 693 -6.63 -0.69 -3.20
N PRO A 694 -7.64 -1.46 -2.73
CA PRO A 694 -9.03 -1.08 -2.91
C PRO A 694 -9.40 0.23 -2.20
N LEU A 695 -8.69 0.59 -1.12
CA LEU A 695 -8.94 1.83 -0.38
C LEU A 695 -8.44 3.06 -1.15
N ALA A 696 -7.28 2.98 -1.79
CA ALA A 696 -6.76 4.04 -2.64
C ALA A 696 -7.62 4.25 -3.90
N ARG A 697 -8.10 3.14 -4.50
CA ARG A 697 -8.99 3.17 -5.68
C ARG A 697 -10.31 3.88 -5.39
N GLN A 698 -10.91 3.63 -4.23
CA GLN A 698 -12.18 4.25 -3.84
C GLN A 698 -12.06 5.76 -3.69
N SER A 699 -11.00 6.28 -3.06
CA SER A 699 -10.77 7.71 -2.91
C SER A 699 -10.60 8.42 -4.27
N ALA A 700 -9.95 7.76 -5.23
CA ALA A 700 -9.78 8.28 -6.59
C ALA A 700 -11.11 8.32 -7.37
N VAL A 701 -11.96 7.30 -7.24
CA VAL A 701 -13.30 7.25 -7.86
C VAL A 701 -14.22 8.32 -7.27
N GLU A 702 -14.20 8.51 -5.96
CA GLU A 702 -14.99 9.54 -5.28
C GLU A 702 -14.52 10.95 -5.68
N ALA A 703 -13.22 11.21 -5.74
CA ALA A 703 -12.67 12.47 -6.21
C ALA A 703 -13.02 12.76 -7.69
N ALA A 704 -12.99 11.76 -8.55
CA ALA A 704 -13.40 11.87 -9.95
C ALA A 704 -14.91 12.16 -10.09
N SER A 705 -15.74 11.53 -9.27
CA SER A 705 -17.19 11.74 -9.22
C SER A 705 -17.53 13.16 -8.77
N GLU A 706 -16.83 13.72 -7.79
CA GLU A 706 -17.00 15.11 -7.35
C GLU A 706 -16.59 16.13 -8.43
N ALA A 707 -15.49 15.86 -9.12
CA ALA A 707 -15.07 16.71 -10.24
C ALA A 707 -16.11 16.73 -11.36
N ALA A 708 -16.72 15.58 -11.67
CA ALA A 708 -17.80 15.47 -12.65
C ALA A 708 -19.09 16.21 -12.21
N VAL A 709 -19.43 16.18 -10.92
CA VAL A 709 -20.59 16.92 -10.37
C VAL A 709 -20.34 18.43 -10.41
N LYS A 710 -19.14 18.89 -10.08
CA LYS A 710 -18.76 20.32 -10.17
C LYS A 710 -18.74 20.84 -11.60
N SER A 711 -18.35 20.02 -12.57
CA SER A 711 -18.38 20.39 -14.00
C SER A 711 -19.81 20.50 -14.54
N ARG A 712 -20.75 19.64 -14.10
CA ARG A 712 -22.16 19.73 -14.46
C ARG A 712 -22.88 20.94 -13.86
N GLY A 713 -22.43 21.47 -12.73
CA GLY A 713 -22.99 22.67 -12.09
C GLY A 713 -22.68 24.01 -12.82
N ARG A 714 -21.74 23.98 -13.78
CA ARG A 714 -21.38 25.18 -14.58
C ARG A 714 -21.93 25.18 -15.99
N SER A 715 -22.68 24.18 -16.42
CA SER A 715 -23.38 24.19 -17.70
C SER A 715 -24.67 25.00 -17.58
N THR A 716 -24.68 26.22 -18.14
CA THR A 716 -25.87 27.04 -18.39
C THR A 716 -26.68 26.52 -19.60
N ALA A 717 -26.66 25.25 -19.91
CA ALA A 717 -27.51 24.66 -20.93
C ALA A 717 -28.90 24.43 -20.34
N GLY A 718 -29.86 25.11 -20.93
CA GLY A 718 -31.25 25.34 -20.58
C GLY A 718 -31.99 24.25 -19.81
N ARG A 719 -32.74 24.70 -18.81
CA ARG A 719 -33.75 23.91 -18.12
C ARG A 719 -34.75 23.32 -19.12
N PRO A 720 -35.02 22.00 -19.11
CA PRO A 720 -36.14 21.46 -19.88
C PRO A 720 -37.45 21.95 -19.26
N GLY A 721 -38.19 22.77 -19.98
CA GLY A 721 -39.52 23.16 -19.52
C GLY A 721 -40.03 24.53 -19.94
N GLN A 722 -39.32 25.32 -20.73
CA GLN A 722 -39.90 26.56 -21.32
C GLN A 722 -39.95 26.49 -22.84
N ARG A 723 -40.94 25.80 -23.37
CA ARG A 723 -41.48 26.04 -24.70
C ARG A 723 -42.66 27.02 -24.54
N GLY A 724 -42.35 28.29 -24.58
CA GLY A 724 -43.35 29.36 -24.82
C GLY A 724 -43.72 29.37 -26.29
N GLY A 725 -44.78 28.71 -26.66
CA GLY A 725 -45.35 28.74 -27.97
C GLY A 725 -46.14 30.05 -28.17
N ASN A 726 -45.62 31.00 -28.96
CA ASN A 726 -46.36 32.10 -29.51
C ASN A 726 -47.11 31.60 -30.76
N VAL A 727 -48.35 31.17 -30.61
CA VAL A 727 -49.27 30.94 -31.73
C VAL A 727 -49.96 32.26 -32.04
N LYS A 728 -49.54 32.94 -33.10
CA LYS A 728 -50.31 33.99 -33.73
C LYS A 728 -51.57 33.38 -34.37
N ARG A 729 -52.73 33.58 -33.76
CA ARG A 729 -54.04 33.45 -34.42
C ARG A 729 -54.19 34.60 -35.46
N ARG A 730 -54.19 34.25 -36.75
CA ARG A 730 -54.75 35.08 -37.79
C ARG A 730 -56.29 34.88 -37.78
N GLY A 731 -57.00 36.01 -37.83
CA GLY A 731 -58.41 36.08 -37.73
C GLY A 731 -59.16 35.66 -38.99
N ARG A 732 -60.36 35.37 -38.74
CA ARG A 732 -61.52 35.93 -39.36
C ARG A 732 -62.53 36.23 -38.31
#